data_b52cc3d5c16b3d77f95cc41c64ee5293
#
_entry.id   b52cc3d5c16b3d77f95cc41c64ee5293
#
_cell.length_a   1.000
_cell.length_b   1.000
_cell.length_c   1.000
_cell.angle_alpha   90.00
_cell.angle_beta   90.00
_cell.angle_gamma   90.00
#
_symmetry.space_group_name_H-M   'P 1'
#
loop_
_entity.id
_entity.type
_entity.pdbx_description
1 polymer ?
#
loop_
_entity_poly.entity_id
_entity_poly.type
_entity_poly.pdbx_seq_one_letter_code
_entity_poly.pdbx_strand_id
1 'polypeptide(L)'
;MRGFHKVAADAHGRWWAIDEAGRRKIVTGVDHVRYSGFHSDALGYAPYGRNNNAKYSSRAEWEKAALRRVRDWGFTALGTGCDASLYGRERLLYNVPLSFGHHLCRQKDPDLYIVPENRAPCSYIPNMFHPGFADYADARAKERCAVRRNDPYLFGYFLDNELVWWGAGRARPLATGLYDTVEKLPPSHSARKALEAFKASHGEDKTGFLAYAAETYFSVLCAAVRRHDPNHLILGVRFAGFNGAHRVVIEACGRHCDVVSVNSYPRADLDRNVVEAWNDGRYHRMDRLLDSLHAIAKRPVLVTEWSFMALDSGCPCTYATGQRFHTQAERTAAAELFVRTVLSSKGVVGYNFFAWMDDPKEGTSRTCPENGNYGLVSIADEPYVQITEMFRKMHGNVSELHCMPPPKEMKPVCANAPSTAEYFRVKARTAGKGRVGCDILPYRSLVLTGCGFEAQAERGKEAFLSSIRFDGETWGVYAGMLQLKTPEGRSIWAAPRKLVCAEWKMDGAFGVMTVCGRYAVGDVGFDLVHRLTFAPGFNGFLAEVVSVENTGRVRLSVASVLARIIPQNGRKCEVDSGIPDLWKGPNTCSWVYPGEGRFTAETMDSSAMRIRFWKGPDGVSHGDVMFRVPPGTVVAPAGIWRPTKPMGVLVSCTGILG
;
A
#
# COMPACT_ATOMS: atom_id res chain seq x y z
N MET A 1 -8.62 14.83 41.90
CA MET A 1 -8.02 14.98 40.56
C MET A 1 -8.58 13.86 39.70
N ARG A 2 -9.07 14.14 38.49
CA ARG A 2 -9.43 13.07 37.54
C ARG A 2 -8.14 12.34 37.17
N GLY A 3 -8.20 11.00 37.14
CA GLY A 3 -7.08 10.18 36.66
C GLY A 3 -6.87 10.32 35.15
N PHE A 4 -5.74 9.81 34.65
CA PHE A 4 -5.42 9.77 33.23
C PHE A 4 -5.64 8.36 32.68
N HIS A 5 -5.84 8.26 31.39
CA HIS A 5 -5.98 6.98 30.71
C HIS A 5 -4.70 6.16 30.80
N LYS A 6 -4.84 4.85 30.97
CA LYS A 6 -3.74 3.86 31.01
C LYS A 6 -4.04 2.71 30.10
N VAL A 7 -3.09 1.84 29.89
CA VAL A 7 -3.29 0.55 29.22
C VAL A 7 -2.88 -0.58 30.17
N ALA A 8 -3.69 -1.64 30.22
CA ALA A 8 -3.41 -2.79 31.05
C ALA A 8 -4.02 -4.07 30.49
N ALA A 9 -3.38 -5.19 30.77
CA ALA A 9 -3.91 -6.53 30.49
C ALA A 9 -4.84 -6.97 31.64
N ASP A 10 -5.90 -7.70 31.32
CA ASP A 10 -6.72 -8.39 32.29
C ASP A 10 -6.12 -9.75 32.69
N ALA A 11 -6.81 -10.50 33.57
CA ALA A 11 -6.39 -11.80 34.05
C ALA A 11 -6.25 -12.86 32.91
N HIS A 12 -6.86 -12.62 31.75
CA HIS A 12 -6.81 -13.48 30.58
C HIS A 12 -5.76 -13.03 29.55
N GLY A 13 -4.93 -12.02 29.90
CA GLY A 13 -3.91 -11.42 29.04
C GLY A 13 -4.46 -10.57 27.92
N ARG A 14 -5.73 -10.14 28.00
CA ARG A 14 -6.36 -9.24 27.03
C ARG A 14 -6.14 -7.79 27.43
N TRP A 15 -5.66 -6.97 26.53
CA TRP A 15 -5.32 -5.58 26.77
C TRP A 15 -6.51 -4.64 26.57
N TRP A 16 -6.57 -3.64 27.42
CA TRP A 16 -7.61 -2.62 27.48
C TRP A 16 -7.02 -1.24 27.68
N ALA A 17 -7.66 -0.24 27.13
CA ALA A 17 -7.54 1.12 27.64
C ALA A 17 -8.34 1.19 28.96
N ILE A 18 -7.78 1.81 29.97
CA ILE A 18 -8.40 1.99 31.29
C ILE A 18 -8.69 3.47 31.47
N ASP A 19 -9.95 3.83 31.66
CA ASP A 19 -10.35 5.23 31.85
C ASP A 19 -10.03 5.72 33.29
N GLU A 20 -10.29 7.00 33.53
CA GLU A 20 -10.04 7.65 34.83
C GLU A 20 -10.82 7.04 36.01
N ALA A 21 -11.87 6.29 35.75
CA ALA A 21 -12.67 5.55 36.73
C ALA A 21 -12.25 4.07 36.87
N GLY A 22 -11.17 3.64 36.20
CA GLY A 22 -10.69 2.26 36.22
C GLY A 22 -11.49 1.31 35.31
N ARG A 23 -12.39 1.81 34.46
CA ARG A 23 -13.22 0.99 33.56
C ARG A 23 -12.45 0.61 32.31
N ARG A 24 -12.63 -0.62 31.86
CA ARG A 24 -12.07 -1.15 30.62
C ARG A 24 -12.77 -0.54 29.42
N LYS A 25 -12.01 -0.11 28.43
CA LYS A 25 -12.49 0.50 27.19
C LYS A 25 -11.69 -0.01 26.01
N ILE A 26 -12.31 -0.01 24.85
CA ILE A 26 -11.67 -0.06 23.54
C ILE A 26 -11.80 1.31 22.90
N VAL A 27 -10.69 1.86 22.42
CA VAL A 27 -10.67 3.18 21.78
C VAL A 27 -11.04 3.01 20.31
N THR A 28 -12.13 3.65 19.90
CA THR A 28 -12.59 3.69 18.50
C THR A 28 -12.49 5.12 18.01
N GLY A 29 -11.52 5.39 17.16
CA GLY A 29 -11.25 6.73 16.65
C GLY A 29 -11.57 6.90 15.18
N VAL A 30 -11.65 8.15 14.76
CA VAL A 30 -11.74 8.56 13.36
C VAL A 30 -10.74 9.67 13.08
N ASP A 31 -9.97 9.51 12.00
CA ASP A 31 -8.94 10.47 11.58
C ASP A 31 -9.54 11.58 10.71
N HIS A 32 -8.88 12.73 10.68
CA HIS A 32 -9.15 13.85 9.78
C HIS A 32 -10.55 14.47 9.89
N VAL A 33 -11.16 14.51 11.09
CA VAL A 33 -12.38 15.31 11.33
C VAL A 33 -11.99 16.78 11.28
N ARG A 34 -12.08 17.38 10.08
CA ARG A 34 -11.56 18.72 9.84
C ARG A 34 -12.41 19.51 8.84
N TYR A 35 -12.70 20.76 9.19
CA TYR A 35 -13.60 21.64 8.43
C TYR A 35 -13.17 21.88 7.00
N SER A 36 -11.86 22.15 6.80
CA SER A 36 -11.33 22.45 5.49
C SER A 36 -11.26 21.25 4.56
N GLY A 37 -11.13 20.02 5.11
CA GLY A 37 -10.83 18.84 4.31
C GLY A 37 -9.43 18.84 3.69
N PHE A 38 -9.22 18.01 2.68
CA PHE A 38 -7.97 17.92 1.94
C PHE A 38 -7.90 18.98 0.83
N HIS A 39 -6.73 19.59 0.67
CA HIS A 39 -6.45 20.48 -0.46
C HIS A 39 -6.25 19.66 -1.74
N SER A 40 -6.66 20.21 -2.87
CA SER A 40 -6.34 19.67 -4.20
C SER A 40 -5.43 20.63 -4.93
N ASP A 41 -4.20 20.18 -5.26
CA ASP A 41 -3.27 21.01 -6.06
C ASP A 41 -3.81 21.28 -7.48
N ALA A 42 -4.63 20.36 -8.00
CA ALA A 42 -5.25 20.51 -9.32
C ALA A 42 -6.34 21.60 -9.32
N LEU A 43 -7.10 21.70 -8.23
CA LEU A 43 -8.17 22.69 -8.08
C LEU A 43 -7.66 24.03 -7.50
N GLY A 44 -6.54 24.02 -6.78
CA GLY A 44 -6.03 25.18 -6.05
C GLY A 44 -6.80 25.52 -4.77
N TYR A 45 -7.71 24.64 -4.32
CA TYR A 45 -8.50 24.81 -3.09
C TYR A 45 -8.91 23.44 -2.48
N ALA A 46 -9.49 23.47 -1.28
CA ALA A 46 -10.04 22.31 -0.60
C ALA A 46 -11.55 22.20 -0.87
N PRO A 47 -12.01 21.25 -1.72
CA PRO A 47 -13.42 21.19 -2.15
C PRO A 47 -14.37 20.86 -1.00
N TYR A 48 -13.98 20.03 -0.04
CA TYR A 48 -14.82 19.75 1.14
C TYR A 48 -15.08 21.03 1.95
N GLY A 49 -14.05 21.84 2.23
CA GLY A 49 -14.20 23.10 2.96
C GLY A 49 -15.07 24.12 2.18
N ARG A 50 -14.96 24.16 0.86
CA ARG A 50 -15.84 24.98 0.02
C ARG A 50 -17.30 24.55 0.13
N ASN A 51 -17.58 23.25 0.13
CA ASN A 51 -18.92 22.71 0.28
C ASN A 51 -19.48 22.99 1.69
N ASN A 52 -18.64 22.86 2.72
CA ASN A 52 -19.04 23.19 4.09
C ASN A 52 -19.40 24.68 4.24
N ASN A 53 -18.64 25.59 3.62
CA ASN A 53 -18.96 27.02 3.59
C ASN A 53 -20.32 27.31 2.93
N ALA A 54 -20.74 26.50 1.96
CA ALA A 54 -22.03 26.65 1.31
C ALA A 54 -23.19 25.98 2.12
N LYS A 55 -22.89 24.91 2.83
CA LYS A 55 -23.88 24.08 3.54
C LYS A 55 -24.22 24.60 4.95
N TYR A 56 -23.22 25.14 5.65
CA TYR A 56 -23.37 25.57 7.05
C TYR A 56 -23.29 27.09 7.18
N SER A 57 -24.08 27.67 8.05
CA SER A 57 -24.07 29.10 8.33
C SER A 57 -22.76 29.59 8.96
N SER A 58 -22.03 28.67 9.61
CA SER A 58 -20.73 28.95 10.24
C SER A 58 -19.93 27.64 10.46
N ARG A 59 -18.62 27.81 10.67
CA ARG A 59 -17.75 26.70 11.11
C ARG A 59 -18.27 26.05 12.40
N ALA A 60 -18.78 26.83 13.34
CA ALA A 60 -19.30 26.32 14.61
C ALA A 60 -20.51 25.38 14.41
N GLU A 61 -21.38 25.66 13.45
CA GLU A 61 -22.48 24.77 13.08
C GLU A 61 -21.99 23.44 12.51
N TRP A 62 -20.99 23.47 11.62
CA TRP A 62 -20.35 22.25 11.14
C TRP A 62 -19.70 21.46 12.29
N GLU A 63 -18.94 22.13 13.17
CA GLU A 63 -18.29 21.48 14.32
C GLU A 63 -19.30 20.75 15.20
N LYS A 64 -20.44 21.39 15.48
CA LYS A 64 -21.53 20.78 16.22
C LYS A 64 -22.12 19.56 15.50
N ALA A 65 -22.34 19.67 14.19
CA ALA A 65 -22.84 18.56 13.37
C ALA A 65 -21.85 17.40 13.30
N ALA A 66 -20.57 17.67 13.10
CA ALA A 66 -19.50 16.67 13.03
C ALA A 66 -19.34 15.92 14.35
N LEU A 67 -19.26 16.64 15.49
CA LEU A 67 -19.16 16.01 16.81
C LEU A 67 -20.37 15.15 17.15
N ARG A 68 -21.57 15.62 16.82
CA ARG A 68 -22.81 14.83 16.99
C ARG A 68 -22.70 13.52 16.19
N ARG A 69 -22.32 13.56 14.89
CA ARG A 69 -22.16 12.37 14.05
C ARG A 69 -21.09 11.41 14.60
N VAL A 70 -19.92 11.91 15.02
CA VAL A 70 -18.88 11.10 15.65
C VAL A 70 -19.45 10.29 16.82
N ARG A 71 -20.23 10.94 17.70
CA ARG A 71 -20.88 10.28 18.84
C ARG A 71 -22.01 9.33 18.43
N ASP A 72 -22.90 9.77 17.53
CA ASP A 72 -24.02 8.97 17.07
C ASP A 72 -23.57 7.68 16.38
N TRP A 73 -22.41 7.69 15.71
CA TRP A 73 -21.78 6.51 15.13
C TRP A 73 -20.94 5.70 16.14
N GLY A 74 -20.93 6.13 17.40
CA GLY A 74 -20.31 5.42 18.53
C GLY A 74 -18.80 5.53 18.60
N PHE A 75 -18.16 6.44 17.87
CA PHE A 75 -16.74 6.71 18.03
C PHE A 75 -16.47 7.37 19.38
N THR A 76 -15.35 6.98 20.01
CA THR A 76 -14.95 7.46 21.34
C THR A 76 -13.76 8.42 21.29
N ALA A 77 -13.11 8.54 20.13
CA ALA A 77 -11.91 9.34 19.97
C ALA A 77 -11.84 10.05 18.61
N LEU A 78 -11.18 11.20 18.62
CA LEU A 78 -10.65 11.88 17.45
C LEU A 78 -9.21 11.40 17.23
N GLY A 79 -8.94 10.84 16.08
CA GLY A 79 -7.62 10.38 15.70
C GLY A 79 -6.70 11.53 15.24
N THR A 80 -5.77 11.23 14.34
CA THR A 80 -4.84 12.24 13.83
C THR A 80 -5.49 13.14 12.77
N GLY A 81 -4.92 14.33 12.55
CA GLY A 81 -5.38 15.25 11.50
C GLY A 81 -6.71 15.93 11.73
N CYS A 82 -7.31 15.77 12.93
CA CYS A 82 -8.54 16.46 13.32
C CYS A 82 -8.29 17.93 13.68
N ASP A 83 -9.30 18.77 13.52
CA ASP A 83 -9.21 20.17 13.93
C ASP A 83 -9.06 20.28 15.46
N ALA A 84 -8.07 21.04 15.92
CA ALA A 84 -7.79 21.22 17.33
C ALA A 84 -8.93 21.89 18.11
N SER A 85 -9.81 22.63 17.43
CA SER A 85 -11.04 23.19 18.02
C SER A 85 -12.06 22.15 18.48
N LEU A 86 -11.91 20.90 18.03
CA LEU A 86 -12.77 19.77 18.43
C LEU A 86 -12.24 19.01 19.65
N TYR A 87 -10.98 19.20 20.03
CA TYR A 87 -10.32 18.41 21.07
C TYR A 87 -11.03 18.56 22.43
N GLY A 88 -11.26 17.44 23.11
CA GLY A 88 -11.90 17.38 24.42
C GLY A 88 -13.39 17.75 24.44
N ARG A 89 -13.95 18.19 23.29
CA ARG A 89 -15.39 18.49 23.21
C ARG A 89 -16.22 17.21 23.23
N GLU A 90 -17.44 17.29 23.70
CA GLU A 90 -18.35 16.16 23.82
C GLU A 90 -17.77 14.96 24.58
N ARG A 91 -16.73 15.19 25.39
CA ARG A 91 -15.98 14.15 26.14
C ARG A 91 -15.29 13.11 25.24
N LEU A 92 -15.06 13.43 23.96
CA LEU A 92 -14.29 12.59 23.06
C LEU A 92 -12.82 12.65 23.43
N LEU A 93 -12.17 11.48 23.43
CA LEU A 93 -10.73 11.40 23.50
C LEU A 93 -10.12 11.98 22.22
N TYR A 94 -8.82 12.36 22.28
CA TYR A 94 -8.11 12.76 21.09
C TYR A 94 -6.62 12.37 21.17
N ASN A 95 -5.98 12.30 20.01
CA ASN A 95 -4.58 11.98 19.86
C ASN A 95 -3.83 13.16 19.25
N VAL A 96 -2.59 13.38 19.66
CA VAL A 96 -1.75 14.49 19.15
C VAL A 96 -0.51 13.95 18.47
N PRO A 97 -0.33 14.17 17.15
CA PRO A 97 0.93 13.91 16.48
C PRO A 97 1.95 14.99 16.84
N LEU A 98 3.08 14.59 17.37
CA LEU A 98 4.20 15.50 17.69
C LEU A 98 5.04 15.80 16.45
N SER A 99 5.13 14.84 15.52
CA SER A 99 5.80 14.97 14.21
C SER A 99 7.24 15.47 14.35
N PHE A 100 8.02 14.85 15.24
CA PHE A 100 9.41 15.24 15.51
C PHE A 100 10.26 15.13 14.26
N GLY A 101 10.25 13.97 13.61
CA GLY A 101 11.04 13.70 12.41
C GLY A 101 10.55 14.48 11.21
N HIS A 102 9.24 14.57 11.00
CA HIS A 102 8.66 15.32 9.88
C HIS A 102 9.12 16.78 9.85
N HIS A 103 9.16 17.41 11.01
CA HIS A 103 9.63 18.80 11.12
C HIS A 103 11.11 18.95 10.77
N LEU A 104 11.98 18.04 11.25
CA LEU A 104 13.42 18.07 10.96
C LEU A 104 13.71 17.80 9.47
N CYS A 105 13.03 16.83 8.90
CA CYS A 105 13.28 16.40 7.52
C CYS A 105 12.85 17.42 6.46
N ARG A 106 12.18 18.50 6.85
CA ARG A 106 11.81 19.66 6.00
C ARG A 106 12.75 20.85 6.12
N GLN A 107 13.73 20.80 7.03
CA GLN A 107 14.70 21.87 7.18
C GLN A 107 15.73 21.85 6.05
N LYS A 108 16.41 22.97 5.85
CA LYS A 108 17.43 23.11 4.79
C LYS A 108 18.76 22.45 5.16
N ASP A 109 19.05 22.28 6.44
CA ASP A 109 20.28 21.65 6.91
C ASP A 109 20.22 20.15 6.67
N PRO A 110 21.08 19.60 5.79
CA PRO A 110 21.07 18.17 5.45
C PRO A 110 21.54 17.27 6.60
N ASP A 111 22.22 17.80 7.62
CA ASP A 111 22.65 17.00 8.78
C ASP A 111 21.49 16.67 9.75
N LEU A 112 20.32 17.32 9.59
CA LEU A 112 19.15 17.07 10.42
C LEU A 112 18.35 15.80 10.04
N TYR A 113 18.67 15.16 8.93
CA TYR A 113 17.95 13.97 8.47
C TYR A 113 18.86 12.96 7.75
N ILE A 114 18.51 11.69 7.88
CA ILE A 114 19.13 10.60 7.11
C ILE A 114 18.43 10.46 5.75
N VAL A 115 17.10 10.58 5.74
CA VAL A 115 16.29 10.64 4.53
C VAL A 115 15.39 11.88 4.61
N PRO A 116 15.54 12.85 3.69
CA PRO A 116 14.68 14.03 3.67
C PRO A 116 13.23 13.65 3.31
N GLU A 117 12.29 14.53 3.64
CA GLU A 117 10.93 14.41 3.14
C GLU A 117 10.94 14.66 1.63
N ASN A 118 10.90 13.58 0.86
CA ASN A 118 10.90 13.63 -0.60
C ASN A 118 9.58 13.09 -1.15
N ARG A 119 8.92 13.87 -1.99
CA ARG A 119 7.89 13.44 -2.97
C ARG A 119 6.64 12.71 -2.46
N ALA A 120 6.69 12.02 -1.31
CA ALA A 120 5.54 11.43 -0.65
C ALA A 120 5.55 11.80 0.82
N PRO A 121 4.43 12.22 1.43
CA PRO A 121 4.37 12.76 2.79
C PRO A 121 4.86 11.84 3.91
N CYS A 122 5.19 10.59 3.62
CA CYS A 122 5.53 9.55 4.60
C CYS A 122 6.87 8.86 4.29
N SER A 123 7.79 9.51 3.57
CA SER A 123 9.05 8.89 3.16
C SER A 123 10.24 9.67 3.73
N TYR A 124 10.41 9.66 5.03
CA TYR A 124 11.48 10.39 5.71
C TYR A 124 11.98 9.63 6.94
N ILE A 125 13.22 9.97 7.38
CA ILE A 125 13.76 9.60 8.69
C ILE A 125 14.71 10.68 9.18
N PRO A 126 14.52 11.21 10.41
CA PRO A 126 15.38 12.24 10.97
C PRO A 126 16.76 11.65 11.33
N ASN A 127 17.73 12.52 11.55
CA ASN A 127 19.02 12.14 12.07
C ASN A 127 19.02 12.17 13.60
N MET A 128 18.76 11.04 14.23
CA MET A 128 18.78 10.87 15.68
C MET A 128 20.18 10.96 16.28
N PHE A 129 21.24 10.98 15.47
CA PHE A 129 22.64 11.13 15.89
C PHE A 129 23.14 12.59 15.79
N HIS A 130 22.28 13.51 15.33
CA HIS A 130 22.63 14.94 15.30
C HIS A 130 22.87 15.46 16.73
N PRO A 131 23.96 16.21 17.01
CA PRO A 131 24.27 16.68 18.35
C PRO A 131 23.16 17.48 19.04
N GLY A 132 22.38 18.25 18.27
CA GLY A 132 21.23 19.01 18.75
C GLY A 132 19.90 18.23 18.78
N PHE A 133 19.89 16.92 18.53
CA PHE A 133 18.62 16.15 18.46
C PHE A 133 17.87 16.12 19.79
N ALA A 134 18.59 15.96 20.91
CA ALA A 134 17.98 15.92 22.23
C ALA A 134 17.40 17.29 22.64
N ASP A 135 18.13 18.39 22.39
CA ASP A 135 17.67 19.75 22.69
C ASP A 135 16.44 20.12 21.85
N TYR A 136 16.44 19.76 20.55
CA TYR A 136 15.29 19.92 19.69
C TYR A 136 14.08 19.13 20.21
N ALA A 137 14.28 17.86 20.60
CA ALA A 137 13.24 17.01 21.14
C ALA A 137 12.63 17.62 22.41
N ASP A 138 13.46 18.12 23.31
CA ASP A 138 13.03 18.76 24.55
C ASP A 138 12.22 20.04 24.29
N ALA A 139 12.72 20.92 23.43
CA ALA A 139 12.04 22.16 23.08
C ALA A 139 10.66 21.89 22.46
N ARG A 140 10.57 20.94 21.53
CA ARG A 140 9.31 20.58 20.88
C ARG A 140 8.35 19.88 21.83
N ALA A 141 8.83 18.99 22.69
CA ALA A 141 7.99 18.36 23.71
C ALA A 141 7.47 19.41 24.71
N LYS A 142 8.31 20.37 25.13
CA LYS A 142 7.88 21.49 25.97
C LYS A 142 6.75 22.29 25.32
N GLU A 143 6.92 22.68 24.06
CA GLU A 143 5.91 23.41 23.29
C GLU A 143 4.59 22.66 23.18
N ARG A 144 4.65 21.37 22.86
CA ARG A 144 3.47 20.59 22.44
C ARG A 144 2.81 19.82 23.58
N CYS A 145 3.57 19.35 24.57
CA CYS A 145 3.08 18.46 25.61
C CYS A 145 2.78 19.22 26.91
N ALA A 146 3.60 20.19 27.32
CA ALA A 146 3.40 20.88 28.60
C ALA A 146 2.02 21.56 28.73
N VAL A 147 1.51 22.11 27.64
CA VAL A 147 0.21 22.79 27.60
C VAL A 147 -0.98 21.83 27.74
N ARG A 148 -0.77 20.51 27.58
CA ARG A 148 -1.78 19.46 27.59
C ARG A 148 -1.67 18.51 28.76
N ARG A 149 -0.62 18.61 29.55
CA ARG A 149 -0.27 17.65 30.64
C ARG A 149 -1.39 17.35 31.63
N ASN A 150 -2.38 18.24 31.74
CA ASN A 150 -3.53 18.12 32.64
C ASN A 150 -4.85 17.93 31.92
N ASP A 151 -4.87 17.68 30.60
CA ASP A 151 -6.09 17.50 29.82
C ASP A 151 -6.60 16.06 29.94
N PRO A 152 -7.71 15.78 30.62
CA PRO A 152 -8.19 14.42 30.84
C PRO A 152 -8.73 13.72 29.56
N TYR A 153 -8.88 14.46 28.47
CA TYR A 153 -9.36 13.94 27.20
C TYR A 153 -8.25 13.59 26.21
N LEU A 154 -7.01 14.01 26.48
CA LEU A 154 -5.89 13.55 25.69
C LEU A 154 -5.62 12.07 25.99
N PHE A 155 -5.75 11.21 24.98
CA PHE A 155 -5.40 9.79 25.12
C PHE A 155 -3.88 9.59 25.06
N GLY A 156 -3.21 10.26 24.10
CA GLY A 156 -1.76 10.21 24.02
C GLY A 156 -1.16 10.89 22.80
N TYR A 157 0.15 10.72 22.68
CA TYR A 157 0.98 11.34 21.65
C TYR A 157 1.54 10.30 20.68
N PHE A 158 1.45 10.56 19.37
CA PHE A 158 2.29 9.89 18.37
C PHE A 158 3.57 10.69 18.18
N LEU A 159 4.70 10.00 18.12
CA LEU A 159 6.01 10.65 17.92
C LEU A 159 6.17 11.14 16.48
N ASP A 160 5.86 10.27 15.52
CA ASP A 160 5.90 10.53 14.08
C ASP A 160 4.88 9.65 13.32
N ASN A 161 4.95 9.69 12.00
CA ASN A 161 4.15 8.84 11.11
C ASN A 161 5.05 8.17 10.05
N GLU A 162 4.96 6.84 9.94
CA GLU A 162 5.47 6.03 8.82
C GLU A 162 6.95 6.25 8.46
N LEU A 163 7.82 6.40 9.46
CA LEU A 163 9.25 6.56 9.25
C LEU A 163 9.85 5.42 8.41
N VAL A 164 10.76 5.78 7.48
CA VAL A 164 11.40 4.81 6.58
C VAL A 164 12.60 4.13 7.23
N TRP A 165 12.36 3.26 8.20
CA TRP A 165 13.40 2.49 8.91
C TRP A 165 14.26 1.62 7.98
N TRP A 166 13.80 1.37 6.76
CA TRP A 166 14.55 0.66 5.71
C TRP A 166 15.50 1.57 4.91
N GLY A 167 15.60 2.88 5.24
CA GLY A 167 16.48 3.83 4.56
C GLY A 167 15.93 4.36 3.23
N ALA A 168 16.80 5.00 2.46
CA ALA A 168 16.47 5.50 1.13
C ALA A 168 16.24 4.35 0.15
N GLY A 169 15.13 4.38 -0.57
CA GLY A 169 14.78 3.37 -1.56
C GLY A 169 13.38 2.77 -1.36
N ARG A 170 12.91 1.98 -2.35
CA ARG A 170 11.54 1.44 -2.35
C ARG A 170 11.42 0.03 -1.76
N ALA A 171 12.52 -0.61 -1.40
CA ALA A 171 12.50 -1.99 -0.90
C ALA A 171 12.22 -2.02 0.60
N ARG A 172 11.05 -2.47 0.97
CA ARG A 172 10.66 -2.83 2.36
C ARG A 172 10.85 -4.33 2.54
N PRO A 173 11.17 -4.83 3.72
CA PRO A 173 11.83 -4.31 4.89
C PRO A 173 13.27 -4.86 4.96
N LEU A 174 14.28 -4.04 4.73
CA LEU A 174 15.65 -4.48 4.92
C LEU A 174 16.22 -3.90 6.20
N ALA A 175 16.59 -4.74 7.15
CA ALA A 175 17.35 -4.32 8.33
C ALA A 175 18.65 -3.60 7.95
N THR A 176 19.16 -3.86 6.77
CA THR A 176 20.40 -3.26 6.24
C THR A 176 20.21 -1.93 5.55
N GLY A 177 18.99 -1.57 5.14
CA GLY A 177 18.75 -0.42 4.27
C GLY A 177 19.09 0.92 4.90
N LEU A 178 18.87 1.08 6.21
CA LEU A 178 19.26 2.30 6.93
C LEU A 178 20.80 2.42 7.01
N TYR A 179 21.49 1.34 7.33
CA TYR A 179 22.95 1.28 7.34
C TYR A 179 23.52 1.67 5.98
N ASP A 180 23.05 1.02 4.91
CA ASP A 180 23.50 1.27 3.53
C ASP A 180 23.20 2.72 3.08
N THR A 181 22.16 3.34 3.62
CA THR A 181 21.82 4.75 3.38
C THR A 181 22.80 5.67 4.09
N VAL A 182 23.04 5.43 5.39
CA VAL A 182 23.97 6.23 6.20
C VAL A 182 25.40 6.10 5.68
N GLU A 183 25.80 4.92 5.20
CA GLU A 183 27.13 4.68 4.61
C GLU A 183 27.42 5.55 3.38
N LYS A 184 26.38 5.98 2.67
CA LYS A 184 26.49 6.85 1.48
C LYS A 184 26.46 8.35 1.81
N LEU A 185 26.17 8.72 3.05
CA LEU A 185 26.19 10.12 3.46
C LEU A 185 27.64 10.66 3.48
N PRO A 186 27.83 11.98 3.34
CA PRO A 186 29.15 12.60 3.44
C PRO A 186 29.85 12.26 4.77
N PRO A 187 31.19 12.12 4.80
CA PRO A 187 31.92 11.83 6.04
C PRO A 187 31.74 12.88 7.15
N SER A 188 31.38 14.11 6.79
CA SER A 188 31.07 15.20 7.72
C SER A 188 29.73 15.01 8.44
N HIS A 189 28.78 14.25 7.85
CA HIS A 189 27.44 14.04 8.37
C HIS A 189 27.47 13.29 9.71
N SER A 190 26.74 13.79 10.72
CA SER A 190 26.79 13.23 12.07
C SER A 190 26.31 11.78 12.16
N ALA A 191 25.31 11.38 11.36
CA ALA A 191 24.92 9.97 11.28
C ALA A 191 26.02 9.08 10.68
N ARG A 192 26.80 9.57 9.69
CA ARG A 192 27.94 8.83 9.14
C ARG A 192 29.04 8.67 10.21
N LYS A 193 29.35 9.71 10.96
CA LYS A 193 30.31 9.63 12.08
C LYS A 193 29.85 8.61 13.13
N ALA A 194 28.56 8.59 13.48
CA ALA A 194 27.99 7.61 14.39
C ALA A 194 28.12 6.17 13.86
N LEU A 195 27.91 5.98 12.56
CA LEU A 195 28.12 4.68 11.91
C LEU A 195 29.58 4.23 11.97
N GLU A 196 30.54 5.10 11.70
CA GLU A 196 31.97 4.75 11.77
C GLU A 196 32.40 4.41 13.20
N ALA A 197 31.92 5.16 14.21
CA ALA A 197 32.15 4.83 15.61
C ALA A 197 31.53 3.47 16.00
N PHE A 198 30.32 3.17 15.49
CA PHE A 198 29.68 1.87 15.69
C PHE A 198 30.48 0.73 15.03
N LYS A 199 30.95 0.92 13.81
CA LYS A 199 31.81 -0.06 13.10
C LYS A 199 33.09 -0.37 13.87
N ALA A 200 33.72 0.63 14.45
CA ALA A 200 34.97 0.45 15.20
C ALA A 200 34.80 -0.48 16.41
N SER A 201 33.62 -0.54 17.01
CA SER A 201 33.33 -1.36 18.20
C SER A 201 32.56 -2.65 17.91
N HIS A 202 31.76 -2.70 16.85
CA HIS A 202 30.82 -3.80 16.55
C HIS A 202 31.04 -4.42 15.15
N GLY A 203 31.99 -3.93 14.36
CA GLY A 203 32.19 -4.35 12.98
C GLY A 203 31.02 -3.93 12.08
N GLU A 204 30.79 -4.68 11.00
CA GLU A 204 29.73 -4.41 10.02
C GLU A 204 28.38 -5.03 10.42
N ASP A 205 27.99 -4.95 11.67
CA ASP A 205 26.68 -5.42 12.15
C ASP A 205 25.57 -4.42 11.75
N LYS A 206 25.01 -4.63 10.57
CA LYS A 206 23.96 -3.79 9.99
C LYS A 206 22.65 -3.81 10.79
N THR A 207 22.32 -4.94 11.37
CA THR A 207 21.11 -5.08 12.21
C THR A 207 21.32 -4.42 13.58
N GLY A 208 22.50 -4.57 14.16
CA GLY A 208 22.88 -3.88 15.39
C GLY A 208 22.89 -2.36 15.23
N PHE A 209 23.37 -1.85 14.10
CA PHE A 209 23.29 -0.41 13.83
C PHE A 209 21.85 0.10 13.73
N LEU A 210 20.94 -0.66 13.08
CA LEU A 210 19.51 -0.32 13.06
C LEU A 210 18.91 -0.33 14.46
N ALA A 211 19.27 -1.31 15.30
CA ALA A 211 18.85 -1.36 16.70
C ALA A 211 19.36 -0.15 17.50
N TYR A 212 20.62 0.24 17.30
CA TYR A 212 21.22 1.43 17.93
C TYR A 212 20.51 2.72 17.51
N ALA A 213 20.22 2.88 16.22
CA ALA A 213 19.48 4.03 15.71
C ALA A 213 18.05 4.10 16.30
N ALA A 214 17.35 2.97 16.33
CA ALA A 214 16.01 2.90 16.91
C ALA A 214 16.00 3.20 18.41
N GLU A 215 16.95 2.61 19.16
CA GLU A 215 17.08 2.86 20.60
C GLU A 215 17.34 4.34 20.88
N THR A 216 18.25 4.97 20.13
CA THR A 216 18.55 6.41 20.27
C THR A 216 17.32 7.26 19.99
N TYR A 217 16.60 6.97 18.90
CA TYR A 217 15.39 7.70 18.53
C TYR A 217 14.31 7.63 19.63
N PHE A 218 13.92 6.40 20.02
CA PHE A 218 12.84 6.22 20.98
C PHE A 218 13.20 6.70 22.38
N SER A 219 14.41 6.42 22.86
CA SER A 219 14.83 6.84 24.21
C SER A 219 14.85 8.35 24.35
N VAL A 220 15.43 9.06 23.39
CA VAL A 220 15.53 10.55 23.43
C VAL A 220 14.14 11.19 23.36
N LEU A 221 13.32 10.79 22.39
CA LEU A 221 12.00 11.41 22.21
C LEU A 221 11.04 11.09 23.35
N CYS A 222 11.00 9.83 23.81
CA CYS A 222 10.14 9.47 24.93
C CYS A 222 10.57 10.13 26.23
N ALA A 223 11.87 10.26 26.49
CA ALA A 223 12.37 10.99 27.66
C ALA A 223 11.96 12.47 27.62
N ALA A 224 12.07 13.12 26.46
CA ALA A 224 11.62 14.50 26.26
C ALA A 224 10.11 14.65 26.52
N VAL A 225 9.27 13.77 25.98
CA VAL A 225 7.83 13.79 26.22
C VAL A 225 7.53 13.61 27.70
N ARG A 226 8.10 12.60 28.36
CA ARG A 226 7.88 12.31 29.80
C ARG A 226 8.30 13.47 30.74
N ARG A 227 9.33 14.21 30.36
CA ARG A 227 9.79 15.38 31.15
C ARG A 227 8.70 16.47 31.19
N HIS A 228 8.00 16.68 30.11
CA HIS A 228 6.99 17.75 29.96
C HIS A 228 5.57 17.28 30.21
N ASP A 229 5.30 15.98 29.98
CA ASP A 229 4.01 15.34 30.27
C ASP A 229 4.23 13.88 30.73
N PRO A 230 4.26 13.65 32.05
CA PRO A 230 4.38 12.31 32.61
C PRO A 230 3.04 11.54 32.63
N ASN A 231 1.93 12.17 32.29
CA ASN A 231 0.59 11.67 32.55
C ASN A 231 -0.02 10.88 31.37
N HIS A 232 0.26 11.30 30.13
CA HIS A 232 -0.39 10.74 28.96
C HIS A 232 0.45 9.66 28.28
N LEU A 233 -0.23 8.81 27.51
CA LEU A 233 0.39 7.71 26.82
C LEU A 233 1.27 8.17 25.65
N ILE A 234 2.34 7.44 25.38
CA ILE A 234 3.13 7.54 24.15
C ILE A 234 2.73 6.38 23.24
N LEU A 235 2.13 6.71 22.10
CA LEU A 235 1.42 5.78 21.22
C LEU A 235 2.28 5.24 20.06
N GLY A 236 3.59 5.46 20.08
CA GLY A 236 4.50 4.99 19.03
C GLY A 236 4.57 5.90 17.81
N VAL A 237 4.84 5.33 16.63
CA VAL A 237 5.19 6.06 15.41
C VAL A 237 4.30 5.69 14.21
N ARG A 238 3.18 5.01 14.41
CA ARG A 238 2.25 4.63 13.34
C ARG A 238 2.99 3.92 12.20
N PHE A 239 3.58 2.76 12.48
CA PHE A 239 4.37 2.01 11.50
C PHE A 239 3.64 1.82 10.17
N ALA A 240 4.36 1.97 9.05
CA ALA A 240 3.83 1.86 7.69
C ALA A 240 3.52 0.40 7.30
N GLY A 241 2.50 -0.19 7.90
CA GLY A 241 2.15 -1.60 7.77
C GLY A 241 3.02 -2.52 8.63
N PHE A 242 2.72 -3.80 8.62
CA PHE A 242 3.44 -4.81 9.40
C PHE A 242 4.88 -5.05 8.93
N ASN A 243 5.19 -4.67 7.69
CA ASN A 243 6.52 -4.70 7.12
C ASN A 243 7.22 -3.32 7.13
N GLY A 244 6.66 -2.34 7.83
CA GLY A 244 7.21 -0.97 7.91
C GLY A 244 8.40 -0.82 8.85
N ALA A 245 8.68 -1.84 9.68
CA ALA A 245 9.82 -1.83 10.58
C ALA A 245 10.38 -3.25 10.80
N HIS A 246 11.68 -3.35 10.95
CA HIS A 246 12.33 -4.59 11.36
C HIS A 246 12.05 -4.87 12.84
N ARG A 247 12.14 -6.15 13.24
CA ARG A 247 11.89 -6.59 14.62
C ARG A 247 12.62 -5.74 15.68
N VAL A 248 13.89 -5.41 15.48
CA VAL A 248 14.69 -4.63 16.45
C VAL A 248 14.14 -3.22 16.67
N VAL A 249 13.51 -2.61 15.65
CA VAL A 249 12.85 -1.31 15.76
C VAL A 249 11.56 -1.41 16.55
N ILE A 250 10.78 -2.48 16.33
CA ILE A 250 9.56 -2.76 17.08
C ILE A 250 9.87 -3.02 18.55
N GLU A 251 10.93 -3.76 18.84
CA GLU A 251 11.41 -4.01 20.21
C GLU A 251 11.83 -2.72 20.89
N ALA A 252 12.57 -1.82 20.21
CA ALA A 252 12.95 -0.51 20.75
C ALA A 252 11.70 0.35 21.04
N CYS A 253 10.74 0.41 20.11
CA CYS A 253 9.46 1.09 20.34
C CYS A 253 8.77 0.56 21.60
N GLY A 254 8.70 -0.77 21.76
CA GLY A 254 8.05 -1.41 22.91
C GLY A 254 8.76 -1.17 24.25
N ARG A 255 10.07 -0.90 24.27
CA ARG A 255 10.79 -0.53 25.50
C ARG A 255 10.43 0.86 26.01
N HIS A 256 10.19 1.80 25.10
CA HIS A 256 10.06 3.23 25.43
C HIS A 256 8.63 3.77 25.35
N CYS A 257 7.78 3.21 24.45
CA CYS A 257 6.38 3.61 24.28
C CYS A 257 5.42 2.76 25.14
N ASP A 258 4.25 3.30 25.43
CA ASP A 258 3.18 2.59 26.15
C ASP A 258 2.35 1.70 25.22
N VAL A 259 2.22 2.13 23.96
CA VAL A 259 1.45 1.49 22.91
C VAL A 259 2.29 1.46 21.63
N VAL A 260 2.16 0.39 20.86
CA VAL A 260 2.71 0.31 19.51
C VAL A 260 1.59 0.54 18.50
N SER A 261 1.80 1.45 17.56
CA SER A 261 0.81 1.80 16.55
C SER A 261 1.22 1.40 15.14
N VAL A 262 0.25 1.01 14.33
CA VAL A 262 0.45 0.55 12.96
C VAL A 262 -0.65 1.07 12.04
N ASN A 263 -0.28 1.61 10.88
CA ASN A 263 -1.19 1.89 9.77
C ASN A 263 -1.27 0.63 8.90
N SER A 264 -2.45 0.21 8.51
CA SER A 264 -2.60 -1.00 7.70
C SER A 264 -3.79 -0.92 6.78
N TYR A 265 -3.54 -0.98 5.48
CA TYR A 265 -4.58 -1.07 4.45
C TYR A 265 -4.67 -2.52 3.96
N PRO A 266 -5.47 -3.37 4.63
CA PRO A 266 -5.51 -4.81 4.40
C PRO A 266 -6.38 -5.19 3.20
N ARG A 267 -6.44 -6.51 2.93
CA ARG A 267 -7.43 -7.11 2.05
C ARG A 267 -8.45 -7.89 2.86
N ALA A 268 -9.72 -7.73 2.54
CA ALA A 268 -10.80 -8.54 3.04
C ALA A 268 -11.28 -9.49 1.93
N ASP A 269 -11.32 -10.78 2.24
CA ASP A 269 -11.92 -11.81 1.42
C ASP A 269 -13.26 -12.20 2.06
N LEU A 270 -14.35 -11.66 1.53
CA LEU A 270 -15.69 -11.83 2.08
C LEU A 270 -16.20 -13.26 1.91
N ASP A 271 -15.75 -13.97 0.87
CA ASP A 271 -16.13 -15.38 0.64
C ASP A 271 -15.43 -16.31 1.63
N ARG A 272 -14.16 -16.03 1.94
CA ARG A 272 -13.40 -16.78 2.95
C ARG A 272 -13.62 -16.27 4.38
N ASN A 273 -14.29 -15.15 4.55
CA ASN A 273 -14.49 -14.49 5.84
C ASN A 273 -13.15 -14.21 6.56
N VAL A 274 -12.17 -13.67 5.85
CA VAL A 274 -10.81 -13.42 6.36
C VAL A 274 -10.29 -12.05 5.96
N VAL A 275 -9.55 -11.40 6.89
CA VAL A 275 -8.76 -10.19 6.59
C VAL A 275 -7.29 -10.55 6.60
N GLU A 276 -6.59 -10.11 5.58
CA GLU A 276 -5.17 -10.37 5.37
C GLU A 276 -4.41 -9.06 5.16
N ALA A 277 -3.24 -8.92 5.74
CA ALA A 277 -2.35 -7.80 5.51
C ALA A 277 -0.99 -8.29 4.96
N TRP A 278 -0.32 -7.38 4.27
CA TRP A 278 0.96 -7.68 3.62
C TRP A 278 2.10 -7.69 4.64
N ASN A 279 2.87 -8.78 4.65
CA ASN A 279 4.13 -8.90 5.39
C ASN A 279 5.05 -9.93 4.73
N ASP A 280 6.37 -9.71 4.76
CA ASP A 280 7.40 -10.65 4.26
C ASP A 280 7.13 -11.21 2.85
N GLY A 281 6.64 -10.33 1.95
CA GLY A 281 6.43 -10.69 0.56
C GLY A 281 5.12 -11.44 0.27
N ARG A 282 4.22 -11.60 1.25
CA ARG A 282 2.92 -12.26 1.08
C ARG A 282 1.84 -11.66 1.99
N TYR A 283 0.60 -12.05 1.75
CA TYR A 283 -0.52 -11.77 2.65
C TYR A 283 -0.59 -12.82 3.76
N HIS A 284 -0.79 -12.34 4.97
CA HIS A 284 -1.01 -13.15 6.17
C HIS A 284 -2.31 -12.73 6.83
N ARG A 285 -2.95 -13.62 7.56
CA ARG A 285 -4.09 -13.27 8.41
C ARG A 285 -3.72 -12.12 9.36
N MET A 286 -4.57 -11.10 9.36
CA MET A 286 -4.29 -9.87 10.11
C MET A 286 -4.29 -10.10 11.63
N ASP A 287 -5.18 -10.95 12.15
CA ASP A 287 -5.17 -11.34 13.57
C ASP A 287 -3.81 -11.90 14.01
N ARG A 288 -3.18 -12.76 13.19
CA ARG A 288 -1.85 -13.31 13.47
C ARG A 288 -0.74 -12.27 13.43
N LEU A 289 -0.84 -11.30 12.52
CA LEU A 289 0.15 -10.22 12.45
C LEU A 289 0.05 -9.28 13.64
N LEU A 290 -1.17 -8.98 14.11
CA LEU A 290 -1.40 -8.19 15.32
C LEU A 290 -0.86 -8.89 16.56
N ASP A 291 -1.12 -10.19 16.71
CA ASP A 291 -0.57 -11.00 17.81
C ASP A 291 0.97 -11.05 17.77
N SER A 292 1.57 -11.17 16.57
CA SER A 292 3.02 -11.13 16.39
C SER A 292 3.61 -9.76 16.76
N LEU A 293 2.98 -8.66 16.31
CA LEU A 293 3.41 -7.30 16.64
C LEU A 293 3.38 -7.06 18.15
N HIS A 294 2.28 -7.46 18.81
CA HIS A 294 2.14 -7.42 20.26
C HIS A 294 3.24 -8.24 20.97
N ALA A 295 3.49 -9.47 20.52
CA ALA A 295 4.48 -10.35 21.12
C ALA A 295 5.92 -9.80 21.00
N ILE A 296 6.27 -9.17 19.88
CA ILE A 296 7.57 -8.54 19.67
C ILE A 296 7.72 -7.30 20.55
N ALA A 297 6.73 -6.42 20.51
CA ALA A 297 6.75 -5.15 21.23
C ALA A 297 6.58 -5.32 22.75
N LYS A 298 5.89 -6.39 23.19
CA LYS A 298 5.45 -6.59 24.58
C LYS A 298 4.58 -5.44 25.10
N ARG A 299 3.88 -4.78 24.19
CA ARG A 299 2.97 -3.63 24.43
C ARG A 299 1.69 -3.84 23.66
N PRO A 300 0.58 -3.21 24.09
CA PRO A 300 -0.65 -3.26 23.33
C PRO A 300 -0.50 -2.53 21.98
N VAL A 301 -1.37 -2.91 21.04
CA VAL A 301 -1.37 -2.42 19.67
C VAL A 301 -2.59 -1.52 19.44
N LEU A 302 -2.36 -0.38 18.78
CA LEU A 302 -3.40 0.48 18.23
C LEU A 302 -3.26 0.50 16.70
N VAL A 303 -4.32 0.11 15.97
CA VAL A 303 -4.35 0.25 14.51
C VAL A 303 -4.78 1.67 14.17
N THR A 304 -3.90 2.46 13.56
CA THR A 304 -4.05 3.92 13.48
C THR A 304 -4.45 4.47 12.13
N GLU A 305 -4.42 3.65 11.08
CA GLU A 305 -5.07 3.91 9.80
C GLU A 305 -5.51 2.60 9.18
N TRP A 306 -6.71 2.61 8.65
CA TRP A 306 -7.24 1.56 7.79
C TRP A 306 -8.50 2.05 7.09
N SER A 307 -8.73 1.59 5.89
CA SER A 307 -9.97 1.83 5.16
C SER A 307 -10.16 0.82 4.04
N PHE A 308 -11.37 0.79 3.51
CA PHE A 308 -11.75 0.20 2.24
C PHE A 308 -12.48 1.23 1.39
N MET A 309 -12.48 1.05 0.09
CA MET A 309 -13.11 1.97 -0.85
C MET A 309 -14.20 1.30 -1.65
N ALA A 310 -15.18 2.06 -2.13
CA ALA A 310 -16.24 1.60 -3.02
C ALA A 310 -16.32 2.47 -4.27
N LEU A 311 -16.46 1.84 -5.43
CA LEU A 311 -16.45 2.51 -6.72
C LEU A 311 -17.77 3.23 -7.03
N ASP A 312 -18.88 2.79 -6.42
CA ASP A 312 -20.19 3.45 -6.52
C ASP A 312 -20.26 4.78 -5.73
N SER A 313 -19.20 5.16 -5.01
CA SER A 313 -19.05 6.48 -4.41
C SER A 313 -18.92 7.62 -5.41
N GLY A 314 -18.52 7.29 -6.65
CA GLY A 314 -18.14 8.24 -7.68
C GLY A 314 -16.76 8.85 -7.50
N CYS A 315 -15.95 8.38 -6.52
CA CYS A 315 -14.52 8.66 -6.44
C CYS A 315 -13.76 7.75 -7.40
N PRO A 316 -12.73 8.25 -8.11
CA PRO A 316 -11.94 7.42 -9.04
C PRO A 316 -11.20 6.28 -8.34
N CYS A 317 -10.80 6.47 -7.09
CA CYS A 317 -10.04 5.51 -6.27
C CYS A 317 -8.76 4.97 -6.93
N THR A 318 -8.15 5.75 -7.82
CA THR A 318 -7.01 5.34 -8.63
C THR A 318 -5.72 5.27 -7.85
N TYR A 319 -5.41 6.39 -7.19
CA TYR A 319 -4.12 6.58 -6.52
C TYR A 319 -4.19 6.35 -5.01
N ALA A 320 -5.35 5.90 -4.53
CA ALA A 320 -5.56 5.58 -3.13
C ALA A 320 -4.90 4.25 -2.74
N THR A 321 -4.51 4.10 -1.48
CA THR A 321 -3.99 2.86 -0.91
C THR A 321 -5.12 2.01 -0.36
N GLY A 322 -5.11 0.69 -0.59
CA GLY A 322 -6.08 -0.25 -0.05
C GLY A 322 -6.96 -0.91 -1.11
N GLN A 323 -7.84 -1.78 -0.66
CA GLN A 323 -8.72 -2.57 -1.52
C GLN A 323 -9.97 -1.80 -1.92
N ARG A 324 -10.43 -2.01 -3.18
CA ARG A 324 -11.65 -1.46 -3.74
C ARG A 324 -12.72 -2.54 -3.84
N PHE A 325 -13.95 -2.13 -3.58
CA PHE A 325 -15.16 -2.92 -3.76
C PHE A 325 -16.05 -2.25 -4.80
N HIS A 326 -16.98 -2.97 -5.39
CA HIS A 326 -17.92 -2.39 -6.36
C HIS A 326 -18.91 -1.44 -5.67
N THR A 327 -19.36 -1.81 -4.47
CA THR A 327 -20.46 -1.14 -3.79
C THR A 327 -20.14 -0.77 -2.33
N GLN A 328 -20.87 0.23 -1.81
CA GLN A 328 -20.83 0.60 -0.39
C GLN A 328 -21.28 -0.55 0.52
N ALA A 329 -22.14 -1.44 0.04
CA ALA A 329 -22.54 -2.64 0.79
C ALA A 329 -21.37 -3.61 1.01
N GLU A 330 -20.60 -3.92 -0.04
CA GLU A 330 -19.39 -4.75 0.06
C GLU A 330 -18.31 -4.07 0.91
N ARG A 331 -18.08 -2.76 0.72
CA ARG A 331 -17.19 -1.96 1.56
C ARG A 331 -17.55 -2.06 3.03
N THR A 332 -18.84 -1.97 3.34
CA THR A 332 -19.38 -2.07 4.70
C THR A 332 -19.16 -3.46 5.30
N ALA A 333 -19.43 -4.52 4.53
CA ALA A 333 -19.18 -5.90 4.96
C ALA A 333 -17.69 -6.15 5.23
N ALA A 334 -16.80 -5.61 4.39
CA ALA A 334 -15.36 -5.69 4.59
C ALA A 334 -14.92 -4.92 5.85
N ALA A 335 -15.49 -3.76 6.11
CA ALA A 335 -15.21 -2.97 7.30
C ALA A 335 -15.70 -3.69 8.58
N GLU A 336 -16.88 -4.30 8.56
CA GLU A 336 -17.38 -5.14 9.66
C GLU A 336 -16.44 -6.32 9.94
N LEU A 337 -16.04 -7.04 8.91
CA LEU A 337 -15.11 -8.16 9.03
C LEU A 337 -13.75 -7.71 9.58
N PHE A 338 -13.26 -6.55 9.15
CA PHE A 338 -12.04 -5.96 9.70
C PHE A 338 -12.17 -5.66 11.20
N VAL A 339 -13.23 -4.98 11.61
CA VAL A 339 -13.47 -4.62 13.04
C VAL A 339 -13.51 -5.88 13.90
N ARG A 340 -14.24 -6.93 13.49
CA ARG A 340 -14.27 -8.23 14.18
C ARG A 340 -12.89 -8.87 14.27
N THR A 341 -12.12 -8.83 13.20
CA THR A 341 -10.77 -9.42 13.14
C THR A 341 -9.81 -8.68 14.06
N VAL A 342 -9.77 -7.35 14.02
CA VAL A 342 -8.87 -6.54 14.84
C VAL A 342 -9.22 -6.66 16.32
N LEU A 343 -10.49 -6.57 16.66
CA LEU A 343 -10.94 -6.65 18.06
C LEU A 343 -10.78 -8.05 18.66
N SER A 344 -10.69 -9.11 17.86
CA SER A 344 -10.44 -10.47 18.39
C SER A 344 -9.04 -10.65 18.94
N SER A 345 -8.04 -9.87 18.48
CA SER A 345 -6.66 -9.92 18.99
C SER A 345 -6.58 -9.41 20.43
N LYS A 346 -5.98 -10.22 21.31
CA LYS A 346 -5.84 -9.89 22.73
C LYS A 346 -4.95 -8.66 22.99
N GLY A 347 -4.02 -8.41 22.10
CA GLY A 347 -3.08 -7.31 22.22
C GLY A 347 -3.64 -5.94 21.78
N VAL A 348 -4.80 -5.88 21.15
CA VAL A 348 -5.34 -4.63 20.58
C VAL A 348 -6.12 -3.85 21.63
N VAL A 349 -5.89 -2.53 21.70
CA VAL A 349 -6.64 -1.60 22.58
C VAL A 349 -7.54 -0.65 21.81
N GLY A 350 -7.55 -0.72 20.48
CA GLY A 350 -8.42 0.10 19.65
C GLY A 350 -7.95 0.26 18.22
N TYR A 351 -8.66 1.14 17.51
CA TYR A 351 -8.32 1.51 16.14
C TYR A 351 -8.82 2.92 15.80
N ASN A 352 -8.22 3.55 14.78
CA ASN A 352 -8.72 4.76 14.13
C ASN A 352 -9.07 4.44 12.68
N PHE A 353 -10.27 4.84 12.25
CA PHE A 353 -10.70 4.73 10.85
C PHE A 353 -10.15 5.90 10.04
N PHE A 354 -9.57 5.63 8.91
CA PHE A 354 -9.10 6.61 7.93
C PHE A 354 -10.07 6.64 6.74
N ALA A 355 -10.90 7.67 6.57
CA ALA A 355 -10.89 8.94 7.27
C ALA A 355 -12.33 9.51 7.42
N TRP A 356 -12.45 10.74 7.92
CA TRP A 356 -13.74 11.41 8.05
C TRP A 356 -14.41 11.67 6.70
N MET A 357 -13.68 12.28 5.74
CA MET A 357 -14.22 12.63 4.43
C MET A 357 -13.41 11.96 3.29
N ASP A 358 -14.04 11.88 2.14
CA ASP A 358 -13.37 11.45 0.89
C ASP A 358 -12.28 12.40 0.47
N ASP A 359 -11.34 11.87 -0.32
CA ASP A 359 -10.38 12.70 -1.04
C ASP A 359 -11.05 13.46 -2.20
N PRO A 360 -10.46 14.58 -2.64
CA PRO A 360 -10.84 15.22 -3.89
C PRO A 360 -10.71 14.27 -5.08
N LYS A 361 -11.67 14.26 -5.99
CA LYS A 361 -11.63 13.41 -7.20
C LYS A 361 -10.41 13.69 -8.08
N GLU A 362 -9.97 14.92 -8.10
CA GLU A 362 -8.82 15.42 -8.85
C GLU A 362 -7.48 15.09 -8.18
N GLY A 363 -7.52 14.47 -7.00
CA GLY A 363 -6.37 14.14 -6.18
C GLY A 363 -5.96 15.24 -5.20
N THR A 364 -5.27 14.84 -4.13
CA THR A 364 -4.84 15.74 -3.05
C THR A 364 -3.61 16.56 -3.46
N SER A 365 -2.54 15.93 -3.92
CA SER A 365 -1.32 16.64 -4.31
C SER A 365 -0.70 16.08 -5.59
N ARG A 366 0.17 16.88 -6.24
CA ARG A 366 0.89 16.44 -7.44
C ARG A 366 1.84 15.27 -7.18
N THR A 367 2.34 15.14 -5.97
CA THR A 367 3.32 14.11 -5.60
C THR A 367 2.67 12.87 -4.99
N CYS A 368 1.49 13.02 -4.37
CA CYS A 368 0.68 11.97 -3.81
C CYS A 368 -0.79 12.28 -4.13
N PRO A 369 -1.26 12.00 -5.36
CA PRO A 369 -2.58 12.44 -5.83
C PRO A 369 -3.69 11.48 -5.37
N GLU A 370 -3.78 11.22 -4.06
CA GLU A 370 -4.84 10.38 -3.51
C GLU A 370 -6.22 10.92 -3.85
N ASN A 371 -7.11 10.02 -4.30
CA ASN A 371 -8.45 10.32 -4.77
C ASN A 371 -9.45 9.22 -4.39
N GLY A 372 -9.30 8.71 -3.17
CA GLY A 372 -10.02 7.55 -2.65
C GLY A 372 -11.35 7.88 -2.00
N ASN A 373 -12.27 6.91 -2.01
CA ASN A 373 -13.44 6.90 -1.15
C ASN A 373 -13.05 6.39 0.25
N TYR A 374 -12.31 7.21 0.98
CA TYR A 374 -11.94 6.89 2.37
C TYR A 374 -12.99 7.35 3.38
N GLY A 375 -13.86 8.28 2.98
CA GLY A 375 -14.75 9.00 3.87
C GLY A 375 -15.83 8.16 4.56
N LEU A 376 -16.19 8.56 5.79
CA LEU A 376 -17.49 8.30 6.38
C LEU A 376 -18.55 9.24 5.79
N VAL A 377 -18.10 10.39 5.30
CA VAL A 377 -18.90 11.34 4.55
C VAL A 377 -18.27 11.61 3.19
N SER A 378 -19.10 11.94 2.21
CA SER A 378 -18.66 12.36 0.89
C SER A 378 -18.00 13.75 0.92
N ILE A 379 -17.45 14.18 -0.22
CA ILE A 379 -16.93 15.55 -0.38
C ILE A 379 -18.00 16.64 -0.21
N ALA A 380 -19.29 16.29 -0.33
CA ALA A 380 -20.43 17.16 -0.05
C ALA A 380 -20.90 17.12 1.42
N ASP A 381 -20.14 16.47 2.28
CA ASP A 381 -20.47 16.23 3.70
C ASP A 381 -21.79 15.46 3.91
N GLU A 382 -22.08 14.50 3.00
CA GLU A 382 -23.19 13.56 3.13
C GLU A 382 -22.70 12.22 3.65
N PRO A 383 -23.29 11.67 4.73
CA PRO A 383 -22.90 10.38 5.31
C PRO A 383 -23.13 9.20 4.36
N TYR A 384 -22.17 8.28 4.33
CA TYR A 384 -22.39 6.94 3.78
C TYR A 384 -23.12 6.08 4.81
N VAL A 385 -24.46 6.08 4.73
CA VAL A 385 -25.34 5.53 5.77
C VAL A 385 -25.02 4.09 6.13
N GLN A 386 -24.72 3.24 5.15
CA GLN A 386 -24.47 1.81 5.41
C GLN A 386 -23.27 1.60 6.34
N ILE A 387 -22.13 2.24 6.08
CA ILE A 387 -20.93 2.07 6.89
C ILE A 387 -21.06 2.77 8.25
N THR A 388 -21.73 3.93 8.32
CA THR A 388 -21.91 4.66 9.58
C THR A 388 -22.88 3.94 10.53
N GLU A 389 -23.94 3.34 10.03
CA GLU A 389 -24.83 2.47 10.79
C GLU A 389 -24.15 1.18 11.26
N MET A 390 -23.29 0.58 10.41
CA MET A 390 -22.46 -0.55 10.82
C MET A 390 -21.58 -0.17 12.01
N PHE A 391 -20.88 0.99 11.95
CA PHE A 391 -20.07 1.45 13.08
C PHE A 391 -20.91 1.69 14.33
N ARG A 392 -22.06 2.36 14.22
CA ARG A 392 -22.97 2.59 15.36
C ARG A 392 -23.32 1.27 16.05
N LYS A 393 -23.67 0.25 15.28
CA LYS A 393 -24.01 -1.10 15.80
C LYS A 393 -22.79 -1.78 16.44
N MET A 394 -21.64 -1.77 15.78
CA MET A 394 -20.44 -2.44 16.27
C MET A 394 -19.86 -1.77 17.52
N HIS A 395 -19.83 -0.46 17.55
CA HIS A 395 -19.33 0.31 18.69
C HIS A 395 -20.22 0.18 19.94
N GLY A 396 -21.53 -0.06 19.76
CA GLY A 396 -22.44 -0.36 20.88
C GLY A 396 -22.04 -1.63 21.63
N ASN A 397 -21.35 -2.57 20.97
CA ASN A 397 -20.97 -3.88 21.52
C ASN A 397 -19.44 -4.12 21.49
N VAL A 398 -18.64 -3.05 21.40
CA VAL A 398 -17.19 -3.14 21.16
C VAL A 398 -16.45 -3.98 22.21
N SER A 399 -16.84 -3.91 23.48
CA SER A 399 -16.21 -4.68 24.55
C SER A 399 -16.52 -6.18 24.47
N GLU A 400 -17.72 -6.54 24.05
CA GLU A 400 -18.11 -7.92 23.78
C GLU A 400 -17.34 -8.48 22.58
N LEU A 401 -17.32 -7.72 21.47
CA LEU A 401 -16.57 -8.08 20.28
C LEU A 401 -15.08 -8.32 20.58
N HIS A 402 -14.50 -7.51 21.47
CA HIS A 402 -13.10 -7.69 21.88
C HIS A 402 -12.89 -9.02 22.63
N CYS A 403 -13.91 -9.57 23.26
CA CYS A 403 -13.83 -10.88 23.94
C CYS A 403 -14.13 -12.08 23.02
N MET A 404 -14.61 -11.85 21.80
CA MET A 404 -14.93 -12.92 20.84
C MET A 404 -13.68 -13.49 20.15
N PRO A 405 -13.72 -14.76 19.71
CA PRO A 405 -12.67 -15.30 18.85
C PRO A 405 -12.65 -14.61 17.47
N PRO A 406 -11.55 -14.70 16.73
CA PRO A 406 -11.50 -14.19 15.37
C PRO A 406 -12.56 -14.86 14.49
N PRO A 407 -13.03 -14.15 13.43
CA PRO A 407 -13.95 -14.73 12.46
C PRO A 407 -13.44 -16.06 11.93
N LYS A 408 -14.32 -17.07 11.90
CA LYS A 408 -13.96 -18.38 11.38
C LYS A 408 -13.74 -18.29 9.88
N GLU A 409 -12.56 -18.70 9.44
CA GLU A 409 -12.28 -18.80 8.01
C GLU A 409 -13.16 -19.89 7.39
N MET A 410 -13.86 -19.52 6.34
CA MET A 410 -14.69 -20.43 5.55
C MET A 410 -13.87 -21.01 4.42
N LYS A 411 -14.16 -22.25 4.03
CA LYS A 411 -13.69 -22.74 2.73
C LYS A 411 -14.39 -21.90 1.66
N PRO A 412 -13.67 -21.37 0.66
CA PRO A 412 -14.33 -20.67 -0.42
C PRO A 412 -15.42 -21.60 -0.98
N VAL A 413 -16.64 -21.13 -1.02
CA VAL A 413 -17.63 -21.74 -1.88
C VAL A 413 -17.05 -21.54 -3.27
N CYS A 414 -16.64 -22.63 -3.93
CA CYS A 414 -16.06 -22.58 -5.26
C CYS A 414 -17.11 -22.09 -6.27
N ALA A 415 -17.41 -20.81 -6.23
CA ALA A 415 -17.76 -20.10 -7.44
C ALA A 415 -16.39 -19.88 -8.11
N ASN A 416 -16.09 -20.72 -9.10
CA ASN A 416 -14.93 -20.55 -9.96
C ASN A 416 -15.03 -19.15 -10.56
N ALA A 417 -14.35 -18.17 -9.96
CA ALA A 417 -14.14 -16.91 -10.67
C ALA A 417 -13.44 -17.31 -11.97
N PRO A 418 -13.94 -16.89 -13.14
CA PRO A 418 -13.35 -17.28 -14.41
C PRO A 418 -11.88 -16.86 -14.40
N SER A 419 -11.00 -17.73 -14.86
CA SER A 419 -9.60 -17.35 -15.10
C SER A 419 -9.53 -16.28 -16.18
N THR A 420 -8.44 -15.54 -16.24
CA THR A 420 -8.23 -14.56 -17.33
C THR A 420 -8.34 -15.21 -18.69
N ALA A 421 -7.94 -16.48 -18.83
CA ALA A 421 -8.08 -17.25 -20.05
C ALA A 421 -9.57 -17.54 -20.42
N GLU A 422 -10.41 -17.86 -19.45
CA GLU A 422 -11.85 -18.05 -19.67
C GLU A 422 -12.53 -16.72 -20.01
N TYR A 423 -12.18 -15.64 -19.31
CA TYR A 423 -12.65 -14.29 -19.60
C TYR A 423 -12.26 -13.85 -21.03
N PHE A 424 -11.02 -14.11 -21.44
CA PHE A 424 -10.58 -13.87 -22.82
C PHE A 424 -11.41 -14.65 -23.84
N ARG A 425 -11.68 -15.94 -23.60
CA ARG A 425 -12.49 -16.77 -24.51
C ARG A 425 -13.91 -16.23 -24.64
N VAL A 426 -14.49 -15.70 -23.58
CA VAL A 426 -15.82 -15.06 -23.65
C VAL A 426 -15.74 -13.79 -24.50
N LYS A 427 -14.80 -12.91 -24.26
CA LYS A 427 -14.60 -11.68 -25.06
C LYS A 427 -14.30 -12.02 -26.54
N ALA A 428 -13.48 -13.02 -26.80
CA ALA A 428 -13.11 -13.44 -28.14
C ALA A 428 -14.32 -14.00 -28.95
N ARG A 429 -15.31 -14.62 -28.29
CA ARG A 429 -16.55 -15.11 -28.98
C ARG A 429 -17.45 -13.97 -29.45
N THR A 430 -17.38 -12.81 -28.78
CA THR A 430 -18.17 -11.62 -29.15
C THR A 430 -17.42 -10.69 -30.11
N ALA A 431 -16.13 -10.89 -30.28
CA ALA A 431 -15.31 -10.20 -31.26
C ALA A 431 -15.61 -10.75 -32.65
N GLY A 432 -15.78 -9.93 -33.64
CA GLY A 432 -16.26 -10.23 -34.99
C GLY A 432 -15.63 -11.44 -35.69
N LYS A 433 -16.00 -11.66 -36.96
CA LYS A 433 -15.43 -12.71 -37.81
C LYS A 433 -14.07 -12.26 -38.35
N GLY A 434 -13.06 -13.14 -38.33
CA GLY A 434 -11.72 -12.86 -38.84
C GLY A 434 -10.87 -14.12 -38.93
N ARG A 435 -9.63 -13.97 -39.37
CA ARG A 435 -8.61 -15.03 -39.34
C ARG A 435 -7.38 -14.51 -38.61
N VAL A 436 -6.81 -15.32 -37.77
CA VAL A 436 -5.48 -15.02 -37.16
C VAL A 436 -4.44 -15.65 -38.08
N GLY A 437 -3.43 -14.88 -38.44
CA GLY A 437 -2.27 -15.33 -39.20
C GLY A 437 -0.98 -14.80 -38.62
N CYS A 438 0.13 -15.41 -38.96
CA CYS A 438 1.47 -14.95 -38.56
C CYS A 438 2.43 -15.08 -39.76
N ASP A 439 3.05 -13.96 -40.11
CA ASP A 439 4.17 -13.92 -41.05
C ASP A 439 5.47 -14.13 -40.27
N ILE A 440 6.16 -15.24 -40.52
CA ILE A 440 7.40 -15.60 -39.88
C ILE A 440 8.55 -15.26 -40.80
N LEU A 441 9.38 -14.30 -40.40
CA LEU A 441 10.63 -13.94 -41.05
C LEU A 441 11.83 -14.33 -40.15
N PRO A 442 13.06 -14.42 -40.64
CA PRO A 442 14.22 -14.94 -39.90
C PRO A 442 14.44 -14.29 -38.51
N TYR A 443 14.12 -13.02 -38.36
CA TYR A 443 14.31 -12.27 -37.10
C TYR A 443 13.02 -11.64 -36.55
N ARG A 444 11.90 -11.82 -37.23
CA ARG A 444 10.64 -11.16 -36.92
C ARG A 444 9.45 -12.07 -37.15
N SER A 445 8.50 -12.04 -36.23
CA SER A 445 7.17 -12.64 -36.38
C SER A 445 6.13 -11.55 -36.27
N LEU A 446 5.25 -11.44 -37.26
CA LEU A 446 4.16 -10.45 -37.29
C LEU A 446 2.83 -11.19 -37.27
N VAL A 447 2.05 -11.00 -36.22
CA VAL A 447 0.70 -11.56 -36.06
C VAL A 447 -0.34 -10.54 -36.49
N LEU A 448 -1.33 -11.00 -37.26
CA LEU A 448 -2.48 -10.23 -37.74
C LEU A 448 -3.75 -10.93 -37.30
N THR A 449 -4.74 -10.20 -36.75
CA THR A 449 -6.02 -10.76 -36.30
C THR A 449 -7.17 -10.53 -37.26
N GLY A 450 -6.92 -9.84 -38.38
CA GLY A 450 -7.94 -9.53 -39.39
C GLY A 450 -8.91 -8.41 -39.01
N CYS A 451 -8.60 -7.64 -37.99
CA CYS A 451 -9.43 -6.51 -37.52
C CYS A 451 -8.62 -5.21 -37.33
N GLY A 452 -7.46 -5.07 -38.01
CA GLY A 452 -6.56 -3.92 -37.85
C GLY A 452 -5.56 -4.06 -36.70
N PHE A 453 -5.63 -5.13 -35.90
CA PHE A 453 -4.67 -5.38 -34.82
C PHE A 453 -3.46 -6.18 -35.32
N GLU A 454 -2.27 -5.67 -34.97
CA GLU A 454 -0.96 -6.27 -35.32
C GLU A 454 -0.10 -6.37 -34.06
N ALA A 455 0.62 -7.47 -33.92
CA ALA A 455 1.61 -7.67 -32.86
C ALA A 455 2.92 -8.21 -33.45
N GLN A 456 4.04 -7.57 -33.13
CA GLN A 456 5.33 -7.94 -33.66
C GLN A 456 6.27 -8.41 -32.57
N ALA A 457 6.83 -9.62 -32.72
CA ALA A 457 7.94 -10.15 -31.93
C ALA A 457 9.23 -10.10 -32.78
N GLU A 458 10.30 -9.54 -32.23
CA GLU A 458 11.55 -9.37 -32.95
C GLU A 458 12.71 -9.92 -32.10
N ARG A 459 13.47 -10.88 -32.64
CA ARG A 459 14.62 -11.49 -31.97
C ARG A 459 15.70 -10.44 -31.68
N GLY A 460 16.28 -10.52 -30.50
CA GLY A 460 17.30 -9.57 -30.03
C GLY A 460 16.76 -8.33 -29.32
N LYS A 461 15.48 -8.02 -29.44
CA LYS A 461 14.83 -6.92 -28.67
C LYS A 461 14.57 -7.34 -27.22
N GLU A 462 14.47 -6.37 -26.34
CA GLU A 462 14.23 -6.60 -24.90
C GLU A 462 12.76 -6.98 -24.59
N ALA A 463 11.82 -6.55 -25.43
CA ALA A 463 10.40 -6.84 -25.28
C ALA A 463 10.01 -8.18 -25.93
N PHE A 464 8.99 -8.85 -25.40
CA PHE A 464 8.36 -10.01 -26.00
C PHE A 464 7.58 -9.66 -27.27
N LEU A 465 6.86 -8.54 -27.23
CA LEU A 465 6.33 -7.88 -28.41
C LEU A 465 6.99 -6.51 -28.52
N SER A 466 7.76 -6.30 -29.55
CA SER A 466 8.47 -5.05 -29.83
C SER A 466 7.56 -3.96 -30.40
N SER A 467 6.38 -4.33 -30.87
CA SER A 467 5.34 -3.41 -31.33
C SER A 467 3.95 -4.06 -31.19
N ILE A 468 3.00 -3.27 -30.70
CA ILE A 468 1.57 -3.56 -30.70
C ILE A 468 0.93 -2.40 -31.46
N ARG A 469 0.26 -2.72 -32.58
CA ARG A 469 -0.39 -1.75 -33.45
C ARG A 469 -1.87 -2.05 -33.60
N PHE A 470 -2.67 -1.02 -33.73
CA PHE A 470 -4.08 -1.10 -34.01
C PHE A 470 -4.48 0.10 -34.90
N ASP A 471 -5.24 -0.18 -35.98
CA ASP A 471 -5.63 0.79 -37.01
C ASP A 471 -4.45 1.61 -37.58
N GLY A 472 -3.33 0.91 -37.82
CA GLY A 472 -2.12 1.50 -38.38
C GLY A 472 -1.23 2.24 -37.37
N GLU A 473 -1.73 2.55 -36.19
CA GLU A 473 -1.02 3.27 -35.13
C GLU A 473 -0.34 2.33 -34.14
N THR A 474 0.86 2.69 -33.67
CA THR A 474 1.56 1.95 -32.63
C THR A 474 1.09 2.39 -31.25
N TRP A 475 0.66 1.43 -30.42
CA TRP A 475 0.09 1.70 -29.09
C TRP A 475 1.06 1.41 -27.95
N GLY A 476 1.96 0.45 -28.14
CA GLY A 476 2.94 0.13 -27.11
C GLY A 476 3.72 -1.15 -27.36
N VAL A 477 4.33 -1.65 -26.30
CA VAL A 477 5.10 -2.90 -26.28
C VAL A 477 4.69 -3.75 -25.07
N TYR A 478 4.93 -5.06 -25.17
CA TYR A 478 4.72 -6.01 -24.08
C TYR A 478 6.03 -6.68 -23.67
N ALA A 479 6.33 -6.69 -22.38
CA ALA A 479 7.54 -7.28 -21.82
C ALA A 479 7.24 -8.12 -20.57
N GLY A 480 8.19 -8.95 -20.16
CA GLY A 480 8.17 -9.65 -18.89
C GLY A 480 9.27 -9.18 -17.95
N MET A 481 9.12 -9.46 -16.65
CA MET A 481 10.14 -9.15 -15.66
C MET A 481 10.04 -10.11 -14.47
N LEU A 482 11.15 -10.36 -13.80
CA LEU A 482 11.21 -11.07 -12.53
C LEU A 482 11.58 -10.12 -11.39
N GLN A 483 10.96 -10.35 -10.24
CA GLN A 483 11.49 -9.89 -8.96
C GLN A 483 12.25 -11.04 -8.31
N LEU A 484 13.55 -10.86 -8.16
CA LEU A 484 14.42 -11.81 -7.49
C LEU A 484 14.77 -11.31 -6.08
N LYS A 485 15.05 -12.22 -5.16
CA LYS A 485 15.59 -11.93 -3.84
C LYS A 485 17.07 -12.32 -3.80
N THR A 486 17.91 -11.41 -3.29
CA THR A 486 19.29 -11.75 -2.94
C THR A 486 19.35 -12.56 -1.65
N PRO A 487 20.46 -13.21 -1.32
CA PRO A 487 20.63 -13.89 -0.02
C PRO A 487 20.38 -12.97 1.18
N GLU A 488 20.68 -11.67 1.06
CA GLU A 488 20.43 -10.65 2.08
C GLU A 488 18.97 -10.15 2.07
N GLY A 489 18.09 -10.75 1.26
CA GLY A 489 16.67 -10.41 1.17
C GLY A 489 16.33 -9.18 0.32
N ARG A 490 17.31 -8.54 -0.36
CA ARG A 490 17.05 -7.40 -1.25
C ARG A 490 16.27 -7.84 -2.49
N SER A 491 15.40 -6.96 -3.00
CA SER A 491 14.70 -7.20 -4.25
C SER A 491 15.49 -6.64 -5.43
N ILE A 492 15.73 -7.49 -6.41
CA ILE A 492 16.30 -7.12 -7.71
C ILE A 492 15.20 -7.27 -8.77
N TRP A 493 15.01 -6.26 -9.59
CA TRP A 493 14.11 -6.28 -10.72
C TRP A 493 14.91 -6.59 -11.99
N ALA A 494 14.64 -7.74 -12.59
CA ALA A 494 15.38 -8.24 -13.75
C ALA A 494 14.44 -8.47 -14.93
N ALA A 495 14.61 -7.69 -16.00
CA ALA A 495 13.90 -7.89 -17.26
C ALA A 495 14.81 -8.63 -18.27
N PRO A 496 14.28 -9.53 -19.11
CA PRO A 496 14.99 -10.08 -20.25
C PRO A 496 15.67 -8.98 -21.07
N ARG A 497 16.90 -9.23 -21.51
CA ARG A 497 17.66 -8.28 -22.31
C ARG A 497 17.60 -8.58 -23.80
N LYS A 498 17.07 -9.75 -24.15
CA LYS A 498 16.81 -10.11 -25.55
C LYS A 498 15.75 -11.19 -25.66
N LEU A 499 14.91 -11.08 -26.66
CA LEU A 499 14.03 -12.14 -27.13
C LEU A 499 14.90 -13.18 -27.87
N VAL A 500 14.89 -14.43 -27.43
CA VAL A 500 15.70 -15.50 -28.03
C VAL A 500 14.88 -16.43 -28.89
N CYS A 501 13.59 -16.53 -28.61
CA CYS A 501 12.66 -17.41 -29.36
C CYS A 501 11.27 -16.79 -29.45
N ALA A 502 10.60 -16.98 -30.59
CA ALA A 502 9.19 -16.75 -30.80
C ALA A 502 8.67 -17.86 -31.74
N GLU A 503 7.93 -18.81 -31.16
CA GLU A 503 7.39 -19.97 -31.89
C GLU A 503 5.89 -19.81 -32.05
N TRP A 504 5.40 -20.07 -33.27
CA TRP A 504 4.00 -19.92 -33.64
C TRP A 504 3.35 -21.26 -33.97
N LYS A 505 2.10 -21.43 -33.54
CA LYS A 505 1.23 -22.51 -33.95
C LYS A 505 -0.24 -22.10 -33.95
N MET A 506 -1.06 -22.79 -34.72
CA MET A 506 -2.52 -22.69 -34.62
C MET A 506 -3.03 -23.69 -33.58
N ASP A 507 -3.98 -23.26 -32.75
CA ASP A 507 -4.74 -24.10 -31.82
C ASP A 507 -6.23 -23.87 -32.08
N GLY A 508 -6.81 -24.68 -32.98
CA GLY A 508 -8.14 -24.45 -33.58
C GLY A 508 -8.20 -23.13 -34.34
N ALA A 509 -9.08 -22.24 -33.94
CA ALA A 509 -9.20 -20.89 -34.51
C ALA A 509 -8.22 -19.88 -33.91
N PHE A 510 -7.54 -20.22 -32.79
CA PHE A 510 -6.63 -19.34 -32.10
C PHE A 510 -5.20 -19.47 -32.62
N GLY A 511 -4.50 -18.34 -32.71
CA GLY A 511 -3.08 -18.33 -32.95
C GLY A 511 -2.32 -18.29 -31.61
N VAL A 512 -1.33 -19.12 -31.43
CA VAL A 512 -0.54 -19.22 -30.20
C VAL A 512 0.92 -18.97 -30.51
N MET A 513 1.51 -17.94 -29.88
CA MET A 513 2.92 -17.65 -29.94
C MET A 513 3.58 -17.91 -28.57
N THR A 514 4.57 -18.78 -28.53
CA THR A 514 5.43 -18.96 -27.36
C THR A 514 6.65 -18.07 -27.52
N VAL A 515 6.88 -17.16 -26.57
CA VAL A 515 8.00 -16.23 -26.56
C VAL A 515 8.93 -16.53 -25.41
N CYS A 516 10.23 -16.44 -25.65
CA CYS A 516 11.26 -16.67 -24.64
C CYS A 516 12.21 -15.47 -24.58
N GLY A 517 12.25 -14.79 -23.47
CA GLY A 517 13.17 -13.68 -23.21
C GLY A 517 14.29 -14.09 -22.27
N ARG A 518 15.54 -13.81 -22.64
CA ARG A 518 16.74 -14.16 -21.88
C ARG A 518 17.33 -12.99 -21.13
N TYR A 519 17.62 -13.22 -19.86
CA TYR A 519 18.44 -12.37 -19.00
C TYR A 519 19.76 -13.10 -18.68
N ALA A 520 20.89 -12.40 -18.80
CA ALA A 520 22.19 -12.91 -18.38
C ALA A 520 23.09 -11.74 -17.93
N VAL A 521 23.42 -11.70 -16.65
CA VAL A 521 24.32 -10.70 -16.05
C VAL A 521 25.16 -11.37 -14.95
N GLY A 522 26.46 -11.49 -15.18
CA GLY A 522 27.36 -12.25 -14.30
C GLY A 522 26.91 -13.71 -14.20
N ASP A 523 26.80 -14.24 -13.00
CA ASP A 523 26.35 -15.60 -12.73
C ASP A 523 24.82 -15.76 -12.68
N VAL A 524 24.07 -14.65 -12.74
CA VAL A 524 22.60 -14.64 -12.77
C VAL A 524 22.12 -14.76 -14.21
N GLY A 525 21.39 -15.82 -14.52
CA GLY A 525 20.80 -16.03 -15.84
C GLY A 525 19.44 -16.70 -15.74
N PHE A 526 18.49 -16.28 -16.57
CA PHE A 526 17.22 -16.97 -16.71
C PHE A 526 16.59 -16.74 -18.10
N ASP A 527 15.79 -17.69 -18.49
CA ASP A 527 14.82 -17.57 -19.57
C ASP A 527 13.42 -17.43 -18.97
N LEU A 528 12.71 -16.38 -19.36
CA LEU A 528 11.31 -16.15 -18.98
C LEU A 528 10.44 -16.46 -20.21
N VAL A 529 9.56 -17.44 -20.06
CA VAL A 529 8.71 -17.92 -21.14
C VAL A 529 7.27 -17.51 -20.93
N HIS A 530 6.70 -16.85 -21.95
CA HIS A 530 5.27 -16.50 -22.00
C HIS A 530 4.61 -17.16 -23.20
N ARG A 531 3.31 -17.43 -23.07
CA ARG A 531 2.43 -17.84 -24.16
C ARG A 531 1.47 -16.69 -24.45
N LEU A 532 1.41 -16.29 -25.71
CA LEU A 532 0.54 -15.25 -26.22
C LEU A 532 -0.52 -15.90 -27.09
N THR A 533 -1.80 -15.73 -26.76
CA THR A 533 -2.92 -16.30 -27.51
C THR A 533 -3.71 -15.19 -28.17
N PHE A 534 -3.88 -15.30 -29.48
CA PHE A 534 -4.60 -14.35 -30.34
C PHE A 534 -5.89 -14.99 -30.85
N ALA A 535 -6.96 -14.19 -30.91
CA ALA A 535 -8.26 -14.65 -31.43
C ALA A 535 -8.65 -13.90 -32.69
N PRO A 536 -9.36 -14.55 -33.62
CA PRO A 536 -9.92 -13.91 -34.82
C PRO A 536 -10.80 -12.72 -34.43
N GLY A 537 -10.61 -11.58 -35.11
CA GLY A 537 -11.43 -10.38 -34.87
C GLY A 537 -11.28 -9.71 -33.52
N PHE A 538 -10.34 -10.16 -32.67
CA PHE A 538 -10.07 -9.55 -31.37
C PHE A 538 -8.85 -8.62 -31.45
N ASN A 539 -8.99 -7.39 -30.94
CA ASN A 539 -7.97 -6.35 -30.97
C ASN A 539 -7.00 -6.48 -29.78
N GLY A 540 -6.39 -7.64 -29.63
CA GLY A 540 -5.52 -7.89 -28.49
C GLY A 540 -5.07 -9.35 -28.39
N PHE A 541 -4.55 -9.70 -27.22
CA PHE A 541 -4.06 -11.04 -26.91
C PHE A 541 -4.15 -11.33 -25.42
N LEU A 542 -4.24 -12.62 -25.11
CA LEU A 542 -4.00 -13.14 -23.78
C LEU A 542 -2.51 -13.48 -23.64
N ALA A 543 -1.84 -12.97 -22.63
CA ALA A 543 -0.48 -13.37 -22.28
C ALA A 543 -0.48 -14.16 -20.98
N GLU A 544 0.15 -15.33 -20.97
CA GLU A 544 0.25 -16.21 -19.80
C GLU A 544 1.71 -16.54 -19.51
N VAL A 545 2.09 -16.51 -18.24
CA VAL A 545 3.42 -16.98 -17.78
C VAL A 545 3.46 -18.50 -17.89
N VAL A 546 4.46 -19.04 -18.58
CA VAL A 546 4.65 -20.49 -18.80
C VAL A 546 5.72 -21.04 -17.86
N SER A 547 6.91 -20.45 -17.85
CA SER A 547 8.03 -20.91 -17.03
C SER A 547 9.05 -19.82 -16.75
N VAL A 548 9.84 -20.07 -15.71
CA VAL A 548 11.13 -19.42 -15.42
C VAL A 548 12.18 -20.51 -15.41
N GLU A 549 13.14 -20.44 -16.31
CA GLU A 549 14.21 -21.42 -16.47
C GLU A 549 15.53 -20.79 -16.03
N ASN A 550 16.20 -21.36 -15.07
CA ASN A 550 17.48 -20.85 -14.59
C ASN A 550 18.61 -21.29 -15.54
N THR A 551 19.14 -20.36 -16.31
CA THR A 551 20.25 -20.56 -17.24
C THR A 551 21.58 -20.08 -16.67
N GLY A 552 21.59 -19.55 -15.46
CA GLY A 552 22.78 -19.08 -14.74
C GLY A 552 23.43 -20.14 -13.86
N ARG A 553 24.45 -19.71 -13.10
CA ARG A 553 25.24 -20.58 -12.21
C ARG A 553 24.77 -20.51 -10.75
N VAL A 554 23.96 -19.53 -10.38
CA VAL A 554 23.47 -19.34 -9.02
C VAL A 554 21.99 -19.70 -8.90
N ARG A 555 21.54 -20.05 -7.69
CA ARG A 555 20.12 -20.28 -7.40
C ARG A 555 19.34 -18.97 -7.51
N LEU A 556 18.18 -19.00 -8.16
CA LEU A 556 17.29 -17.85 -8.28
C LEU A 556 16.18 -17.95 -7.25
N SER A 557 16.13 -17.03 -6.29
CA SER A 557 15.01 -16.87 -5.39
C SER A 557 13.97 -15.94 -6.04
N VAL A 558 12.88 -16.50 -6.55
CA VAL A 558 11.86 -15.78 -7.31
C VAL A 558 10.75 -15.31 -6.36
N ALA A 559 10.51 -14.01 -6.29
CA ALA A 559 9.47 -13.42 -5.45
C ALA A 559 8.17 -13.12 -6.21
N SER A 560 8.28 -12.64 -7.45
CA SER A 560 7.14 -12.41 -8.33
C SER A 560 7.53 -12.43 -9.80
N VAL A 561 6.55 -12.71 -10.66
CA VAL A 561 6.64 -12.56 -12.12
C VAL A 561 5.75 -11.40 -12.53
N LEU A 562 6.20 -10.58 -13.46
CA LEU A 562 5.47 -9.42 -13.95
C LEU A 562 5.23 -9.51 -15.45
N ALA A 563 4.00 -9.15 -15.83
CA ALA A 563 3.66 -8.71 -17.17
C ALA A 563 3.75 -7.19 -17.20
N ARG A 564 4.56 -6.65 -18.09
CA ARG A 564 4.81 -5.22 -18.22
C ARG A 564 4.29 -4.70 -19.54
N ILE A 565 3.48 -3.66 -19.47
CA ILE A 565 2.95 -2.93 -20.60
C ILE A 565 3.57 -1.54 -20.62
N ILE A 566 4.18 -1.18 -21.75
CA ILE A 566 4.84 0.10 -21.95
C ILE A 566 4.12 0.77 -23.13
N PRO A 567 3.34 1.86 -22.90
CA PRO A 567 2.74 2.60 -23.99
C PRO A 567 3.81 3.27 -24.84
N GLN A 568 3.47 3.62 -26.06
CA GLN A 568 4.43 4.26 -26.99
C GLN A 568 5.00 5.55 -26.42
N ASN A 569 6.33 5.66 -26.43
CA ASN A 569 7.04 6.86 -25.96
C ASN A 569 6.72 8.09 -26.85
N GLY A 570 6.53 9.24 -26.21
CA GLY A 570 6.26 10.51 -26.90
C GLY A 570 4.80 10.73 -27.34
N ARG A 571 3.92 9.73 -27.25
CA ARG A 571 2.50 9.87 -27.53
C ARG A 571 1.76 10.39 -26.30
N LYS A 572 0.99 11.46 -26.44
CA LYS A 572 0.16 11.96 -25.35
C LYS A 572 -0.92 10.93 -25.02
N CYS A 573 -0.86 10.38 -23.82
CA CYS A 573 -1.92 9.54 -23.28
C CYS A 573 -2.23 9.97 -21.84
N GLU A 574 -3.49 9.81 -21.46
CA GLU A 574 -3.93 9.93 -20.10
C GLU A 574 -3.97 8.53 -19.50
N VAL A 575 -3.50 8.39 -18.27
CA VAL A 575 -3.69 7.16 -17.51
C VAL A 575 -5.11 7.20 -16.98
N ASP A 576 -6.00 6.46 -17.64
CA ASP A 576 -7.27 6.11 -17.04
C ASP A 576 -6.98 4.92 -16.13
N SER A 577 -6.88 5.29 -14.90
CA SER A 577 -6.58 4.41 -13.83
C SER A 577 -7.38 3.14 -13.92
N GLY A 578 -6.69 2.09 -14.02
CA GLY A 578 -7.22 0.80 -13.68
C GLY A 578 -7.85 0.80 -12.30
N ILE A 579 -8.55 -0.25 -11.98
CA ILE A 579 -9.08 -0.50 -10.64
C ILE A 579 -8.09 -1.43 -9.95
N PRO A 580 -7.00 -0.88 -9.33
CA PRO A 580 -6.02 -1.73 -8.65
C PRO A 580 -6.65 -2.31 -7.40
N ASP A 581 -6.28 -3.55 -7.08
CA ASP A 581 -6.73 -4.22 -5.86
C ASP A 581 -8.27 -4.36 -5.72
N LEU A 582 -9.01 -4.48 -6.85
CA LEU A 582 -10.44 -4.75 -6.82
C LEU A 582 -10.70 -6.14 -6.26
N TRP A 583 -11.69 -6.26 -5.38
CA TRP A 583 -12.00 -7.52 -4.70
C TRP A 583 -12.49 -8.61 -5.65
N LYS A 584 -13.39 -8.28 -6.57
CA LYS A 584 -13.88 -9.18 -7.63
C LYS A 584 -14.01 -8.44 -8.95
N GLY A 585 -13.82 -9.17 -10.03
CA GLY A 585 -13.87 -8.62 -11.38
C GLY A 585 -12.48 -8.39 -11.95
N PRO A 586 -12.38 -7.92 -13.19
CA PRO A 586 -11.10 -7.67 -13.81
C PRO A 586 -10.39 -6.51 -13.12
N ASN A 587 -9.20 -6.78 -12.59
CA ASN A 587 -8.26 -5.71 -12.25
C ASN A 587 -7.69 -5.18 -13.56
N THR A 588 -7.75 -3.87 -13.79
CA THR A 588 -7.42 -3.25 -15.07
C THR A 588 -6.37 -2.17 -14.92
N CYS A 589 -5.62 -1.90 -15.99
CA CYS A 589 -4.92 -0.64 -16.20
C CYS A 589 -5.09 -0.19 -17.64
N SER A 590 -5.30 1.11 -17.84
CA SER A 590 -5.59 1.65 -19.16
C SER A 590 -4.84 2.94 -19.43
N TRP A 591 -4.49 3.14 -20.69
CA TRP A 591 -3.99 4.40 -21.24
C TRP A 591 -4.98 4.89 -22.27
N VAL A 592 -5.49 6.10 -22.09
CA VAL A 592 -6.42 6.74 -23.00
C VAL A 592 -5.62 7.67 -23.91
N TYR A 593 -5.77 7.47 -25.21
CA TYR A 593 -5.24 8.36 -26.23
C TYR A 593 -6.39 9.23 -26.70
N PRO A 594 -6.42 10.55 -26.33
CA PRO A 594 -7.53 11.43 -26.63
C PRO A 594 -7.82 11.49 -28.13
N GLY A 595 -9.06 11.26 -28.49
CA GLY A 595 -9.49 11.23 -29.90
C GLY A 595 -9.15 9.96 -30.67
N GLU A 596 -8.55 8.94 -30.05
CA GLU A 596 -8.08 7.75 -30.77
C GLU A 596 -8.53 6.41 -30.13
N GLY A 597 -8.66 6.37 -28.82
CA GLY A 597 -9.12 5.16 -28.12
C GLY A 597 -8.33 4.80 -26.87
N ARG A 598 -8.36 3.52 -26.50
CA ARG A 598 -7.82 3.03 -25.23
C ARG A 598 -6.95 1.78 -25.41
N PHE A 599 -5.81 1.76 -24.74
CA PHE A 599 -4.95 0.59 -24.57
C PHE A 599 -5.09 0.06 -23.16
N THR A 600 -5.47 -1.21 -22.98
CA THR A 600 -5.88 -1.76 -21.68
C THR A 600 -5.18 -3.08 -21.39
N ALA A 601 -4.84 -3.31 -20.12
CA ALA A 601 -4.43 -4.60 -19.59
C ALA A 601 -5.38 -5.00 -18.44
N GLU A 602 -5.88 -6.22 -18.48
CA GLU A 602 -6.87 -6.75 -17.53
C GLU A 602 -6.45 -8.13 -17.02
N THR A 603 -6.68 -8.42 -15.74
CA THR A 603 -6.50 -9.76 -15.18
C THR A 603 -7.62 -10.14 -14.22
N MET A 604 -8.09 -11.39 -14.33
CA MET A 604 -9.05 -12.03 -13.41
C MET A 604 -8.34 -12.98 -12.44
N ASP A 605 -7.06 -13.30 -12.67
CA ASP A 605 -6.38 -14.35 -11.96
C ASP A 605 -6.09 -13.98 -10.51
N SER A 606 -6.49 -14.85 -9.59
CA SER A 606 -6.28 -14.71 -8.14
C SER A 606 -4.79 -14.72 -7.73
N SER A 607 -3.90 -15.13 -8.63
CA SER A 607 -2.45 -15.03 -8.47
C SER A 607 -1.92 -13.61 -8.67
N ALA A 608 -2.69 -12.72 -9.30
CA ALA A 608 -2.34 -11.32 -9.42
C ALA A 608 -2.32 -10.67 -8.04
N MET A 609 -1.17 -10.09 -7.69
CA MET A 609 -0.97 -9.41 -6.41
C MET A 609 -1.33 -7.95 -6.50
N ARG A 610 -1.01 -7.34 -7.63
CA ARG A 610 -1.09 -5.90 -7.81
C ARG A 610 -1.06 -5.54 -9.29
N ILE A 611 -1.88 -4.57 -9.67
CA ILE A 611 -1.70 -3.77 -10.86
C ILE A 611 -1.20 -2.39 -10.40
N ARG A 612 -0.19 -1.86 -11.06
CA ARG A 612 0.35 -0.54 -10.71
C ARG A 612 0.83 0.21 -11.93
N PHE A 613 0.72 1.52 -11.88
CA PHE A 613 1.42 2.42 -12.76
C PHE A 613 2.70 2.93 -12.10
N TRP A 614 3.71 3.20 -12.91
CA TRP A 614 4.90 3.91 -12.48
C TRP A 614 5.53 4.65 -13.67
N LYS A 615 6.18 5.77 -13.39
CA LYS A 615 6.90 6.49 -14.43
C LYS A 615 8.27 5.85 -14.63
N GLY A 616 8.54 5.45 -15.88
CA GLY A 616 9.87 5.02 -16.31
C GLY A 616 10.87 6.18 -16.32
N PRO A 617 12.16 5.86 -16.56
CA PRO A 617 13.20 6.90 -16.75
C PRO A 617 12.91 7.84 -17.92
N ASP A 618 12.14 7.36 -18.88
CA ASP A 618 11.65 8.07 -20.07
C ASP A 618 10.46 9.01 -19.79
N GLY A 619 9.96 9.04 -18.54
CA GLY A 619 8.79 9.80 -18.14
C GLY A 619 7.45 9.20 -18.54
N VAL A 620 7.45 8.04 -19.23
CA VAL A 620 6.23 7.34 -19.65
C VAL A 620 5.63 6.56 -18.50
N SER A 621 4.30 6.53 -18.40
CA SER A 621 3.60 5.72 -17.40
C SER A 621 3.53 4.27 -17.84
N HIS A 622 4.36 3.41 -17.28
CA HIS A 622 4.33 1.96 -17.49
C HIS A 622 3.28 1.32 -16.58
N GLY A 623 2.66 0.23 -17.04
CA GLY A 623 1.78 -0.62 -16.25
C GLY A 623 2.40 -1.98 -15.97
N ASP A 624 2.35 -2.41 -14.70
CA ASP A 624 2.82 -3.73 -14.29
C ASP A 624 1.66 -4.53 -13.68
N VAL A 625 1.41 -5.72 -14.21
CA VAL A 625 0.61 -6.75 -13.55
C VAL A 625 1.55 -7.71 -12.86
N MET A 626 1.53 -7.72 -11.53
CA MET A 626 2.42 -8.54 -10.70
C MET A 626 1.70 -9.82 -10.27
N PHE A 627 2.30 -10.97 -10.54
CA PHE A 627 1.79 -12.28 -10.13
C PHE A 627 2.60 -12.83 -8.96
N ARG A 628 1.88 -13.41 -8.00
CA ARG A 628 2.46 -14.03 -6.82
C ARG A 628 3.13 -15.35 -7.17
N VAL A 629 4.37 -15.50 -6.76
CA VAL A 629 5.07 -16.78 -6.75
C VAL A 629 5.01 -17.36 -5.32
N PRO A 630 4.84 -18.68 -5.13
CA PRO A 630 4.83 -19.26 -3.78
C PRO A 630 6.08 -18.85 -2.98
N PRO A 631 5.94 -18.50 -1.70
CA PRO A 631 7.08 -18.13 -0.85
C PRO A 631 8.13 -19.25 -0.79
N GLY A 632 9.40 -18.85 -0.81
CA GLY A 632 10.51 -19.80 -0.79
C GLY A 632 10.78 -20.49 -2.13
N THR A 633 10.15 -20.03 -3.22
CA THR A 633 10.44 -20.55 -4.57
C THR A 633 11.89 -20.25 -4.95
N VAL A 634 12.66 -21.31 -5.10
CA VAL A 634 14.05 -21.28 -5.55
C VAL A 634 14.21 -22.15 -6.80
N VAL A 635 14.75 -21.57 -7.86
CA VAL A 635 15.06 -22.29 -9.11
C VAL A 635 16.55 -22.56 -9.13
N ALA A 636 16.92 -23.84 -8.99
CA ALA A 636 18.32 -24.28 -9.05
C ALA A 636 18.93 -24.04 -10.46
N PRO A 637 20.26 -23.96 -10.61
CA PRO A 637 20.88 -23.95 -11.94
C PRO A 637 20.37 -25.11 -12.82
N ALA A 638 20.05 -24.83 -14.08
CA ALA A 638 19.39 -25.74 -15.02
C ALA A 638 17.98 -26.20 -14.60
N GLY A 639 17.42 -25.67 -13.51
CA GLY A 639 16.05 -25.95 -13.06
C GLY A 639 15.01 -25.11 -13.76
N ILE A 640 13.75 -25.59 -13.71
CA ILE A 640 12.60 -24.93 -14.31
C ILE A 640 11.51 -24.81 -13.23
N TRP A 641 10.97 -23.60 -13.06
CA TRP A 641 9.76 -23.37 -12.30
C TRP A 641 8.59 -23.10 -13.24
N ARG A 642 7.41 -23.63 -12.90
CA ARG A 642 6.16 -23.38 -13.60
C ARG A 642 5.08 -22.91 -12.63
N PRO A 643 4.18 -21.99 -13.04
CA PRO A 643 3.05 -21.56 -12.22
C PRO A 643 2.13 -22.75 -11.86
N THR A 644 1.75 -22.83 -10.59
CA THR A 644 0.74 -23.78 -10.09
C THR A 644 -0.69 -23.22 -10.16
N LYS A 645 -0.83 -21.92 -10.43
CA LYS A 645 -2.08 -21.19 -10.65
C LYS A 645 -1.94 -20.35 -11.92
N PRO A 646 -3.05 -20.06 -12.63
CA PRO A 646 -3.03 -19.17 -13.78
C PRO A 646 -2.37 -17.83 -13.45
N MET A 647 -1.57 -17.32 -14.39
CA MET A 647 -0.90 -16.01 -14.36
C MET A 647 -1.07 -15.36 -15.72
N GLY A 648 -2.27 -14.89 -16.00
CA GLY A 648 -2.65 -14.35 -17.29
C GLY A 648 -3.00 -12.86 -17.24
N VAL A 649 -2.68 -12.15 -18.30
CA VAL A 649 -3.12 -10.77 -18.56
C VAL A 649 -3.70 -10.68 -19.97
N LEU A 650 -4.87 -10.06 -20.07
CA LEU A 650 -5.50 -9.72 -21.35
C LEU A 650 -5.07 -8.30 -21.72
N VAL A 651 -4.39 -8.16 -22.84
CA VAL A 651 -4.00 -6.86 -23.40
C VAL A 651 -4.88 -6.59 -24.62
N SER A 652 -5.50 -5.41 -24.68
CA SER A 652 -6.41 -5.05 -25.77
C SER A 652 -6.34 -3.58 -26.14
N CYS A 653 -6.68 -3.27 -27.40
CA CYS A 653 -6.88 -1.93 -27.92
C CYS A 653 -8.36 -1.75 -28.28
N THR A 654 -8.93 -0.61 -27.93
CA THR A 654 -10.29 -0.21 -28.34
C THR A 654 -10.21 1.17 -28.97
N GLY A 655 -10.63 1.30 -30.23
CA GLY A 655 -10.82 2.59 -30.90
C GLY A 655 -11.98 3.37 -30.27
N ILE A 656 -12.17 4.61 -30.68
CA ILE A 656 -13.33 5.40 -30.28
C ILE A 656 -14.57 4.67 -30.80
N LEU A 657 -15.48 4.32 -29.89
CA LEU A 657 -16.84 4.02 -30.27
C LEU A 657 -17.47 5.35 -30.67
N GLY A 658 -17.71 5.51 -31.97
CA GLY A 658 -18.44 6.64 -32.54
C GLY A 658 -19.87 6.73 -32.05
#